data_7308068c9361604da7cd85f47d1fed75
#
_entry.id   7308068c9361604da7cd85f47d1fed75
#
_cell.length_a   1.000
_cell.length_b   1.000
_cell.length_c   1.000
_cell.angle_alpha   90.00
_cell.angle_beta   90.00
_cell.angle_gamma   90.00
#
_symmetry.space_group_name_H-M   'P 1'
#
loop_
_entity.id
_entity.type
_entity.pdbx_description
1 polymer ?
#
loop_
_entity_poly.entity_id
_entity_poly.type
_entity_poly.pdbx_seq_one_letter_code
_entity_poly.pdbx_strand_id
1 'polypeptide(L)'
;LFYKCRIKNLLIFFRVNTQNLLISKLAQPWKAYMSAEYIRLQEDKERKKHWKKWGPYLTERQWGTVREDYSPDGAAWENVTHDEARSKAYRWGEEGIGGISDHKQKTCLAWAFWNGKDPFIKERLFGLTGNQGNHGEDVKEIYYYLDSTPTHSYMKMLYKYPQAEFPYQKLIDENKKAGKLQTEYELIDTGIFDQDRYFDIFIEYAKEDAEDIFAVATIHNRGPEAAKIWVMPTIWLRKTWFTGHEPFMPKLSKIDQHTLKAFNPKSGNYIFSFCGNDELVFCDNETNRERLYGIPNERKFTKDGVNDYIVHGDSSKLNPNHTGTKAAAIYELEIPAGGMHQVKVRMQHQMTEEPLKSCHESVTQRKKEADEFYETIQNRVTDEDHRHIQRQAFAGLMWSKQFYYYDVNRWLDGDPGRYTPPPQRKKGRNQHWRHLQNYDIISMPDKWEYPWYAAWDLAFHCIPIARIDPEFAKNQLLLLLNEWYMHPNGQIPAYEWNFSDVNPPVHAYAVQRVYQIDKKLNGGKGDQEFLERAMHKLMLNFTWWVNRKDSEGNNIFEGGFLGLDNISLFDRSHAQHYKGKLEQADGTSWMAMFSLNMLRIALDLCEYNTVYQFSATKFLEHFLYIAGAMNNISSEHISLWDDEDSFFYDVFHLEGKDPKKLKVRSIVGLIPLFAVEPIREDLFDNLPEFKKRLDFFLREKPKLAALVSSWIQPGYDKRRLFSLMRGHRMKNVLKRMLDSDEFLSEYGIRSLSKYHEKNPYAMQINGDVLSIKYTPGESDTRMFGGNSNWRGPIWFPINYLIIESLKKFDFYYGGDFSIEYPSGSGNYLTLDIIARELSMRNIRIFSRDENGHRPVFGTHKKFQEDPHFKDHILFYEYFHGDNGRGLGASHQTGWTALVAEMIHKYYKPRSYPEEIHATPLFRS
;
A
#
# COMPACT_ATOMS: atom_id res chain seq x y z
N LEU A 1 43.57 -6.95 -14.08
CA LEU A 1 44.15 -7.46 -15.35
C LEU A 1 43.46 -8.78 -15.79
N PHE A 2 43.12 -9.67 -14.89
CA PHE A 2 42.44 -10.96 -15.18
C PHE A 2 41.01 -10.79 -15.71
N TYR A 3 40.30 -9.74 -15.33
CA TYR A 3 38.92 -9.46 -15.78
C TYR A 3 38.86 -8.86 -17.18
N LYS A 4 39.85 -8.05 -17.58
CA LYS A 4 39.92 -7.47 -18.93
C LYS A 4 40.29 -8.50 -20.01
N CYS A 5 41.02 -9.56 -19.70
CA CYS A 5 41.38 -10.62 -20.62
C CYS A 5 40.19 -11.54 -20.95
N ARG A 6 39.27 -11.82 -20.01
CA ARG A 6 38.08 -12.64 -20.27
C ARG A 6 37.07 -11.95 -21.19
N ILE A 7 36.92 -10.65 -21.08
CA ILE A 7 35.99 -9.88 -21.91
C ILE A 7 36.50 -9.76 -23.35
N LYS A 8 37.81 -9.65 -23.59
CA LYS A 8 38.36 -9.61 -24.93
C LYS A 8 38.24 -10.95 -25.68
N ASN A 9 38.40 -12.05 -24.98
CA ASN A 9 38.25 -13.38 -25.57
C ASN A 9 36.78 -13.78 -25.85
N LEU A 10 35.81 -13.27 -25.07
CA LEU A 10 34.37 -13.45 -25.36
C LEU A 10 33.92 -12.63 -26.57
N LEU A 11 34.48 -11.44 -26.80
CA LEU A 11 34.18 -10.58 -27.95
C LEU A 11 34.78 -11.12 -29.30
N ILE A 12 35.81 -11.92 -29.23
CA ILE A 12 36.43 -12.54 -30.42
C ILE A 12 35.68 -13.80 -30.86
N PHE A 13 35.03 -14.55 -29.91
CA PHE A 13 34.30 -15.77 -30.22
C PHE A 13 32.93 -15.52 -30.86
N PHE A 14 32.41 -14.31 -30.83
CA PHE A 14 31.08 -13.94 -31.32
C PHE A 14 31.07 -13.20 -32.66
N ARG A 15 32.10 -13.37 -33.49
CA ARG A 15 32.22 -12.61 -34.74
C ARG A 15 31.89 -13.40 -35.99
N VAL A 16 31.19 -14.51 -35.95
CA VAL A 16 30.73 -15.23 -37.13
C VAL A 16 29.27 -15.66 -37.02
N ASN A 17 28.45 -15.04 -37.86
CA ASN A 17 27.11 -15.42 -38.34
C ASN A 17 25.88 -15.54 -37.43
N THR A 18 24.85 -14.78 -37.78
CA THR A 18 23.41 -14.91 -37.43
C THR A 18 22.98 -14.63 -35.99
N GLN A 19 23.47 -13.57 -35.28
CA GLN A 19 23.26 -13.42 -33.85
C GLN A 19 22.78 -12.07 -33.37
N ASN A 20 22.25 -11.18 -34.19
CA ASN A 20 21.73 -9.91 -33.70
C ASN A 20 20.49 -10.05 -32.77
N LEU A 21 19.74 -11.16 -32.87
CA LEU A 21 18.58 -11.42 -32.00
C LEU A 21 18.95 -12.06 -30.62
N LEU A 22 20.04 -12.85 -30.58
CA LEU A 22 20.48 -13.47 -29.31
C LEU A 22 21.26 -12.49 -28.43
N ILE A 23 22.08 -11.62 -29.04
CA ILE A 23 22.87 -10.61 -28.32
C ILE A 23 21.97 -9.58 -27.64
N SER A 24 20.85 -9.18 -28.24
CA SER A 24 19.89 -8.28 -27.63
C SER A 24 19.19 -8.89 -26.40
N LYS A 25 18.90 -10.19 -26.42
CA LYS A 25 18.26 -10.89 -25.28
C LYS A 25 19.22 -11.17 -24.11
N LEU A 26 20.52 -11.31 -24.36
CA LEU A 26 21.55 -11.49 -23.32
C LEU A 26 22.07 -10.16 -22.75
N ALA A 27 21.96 -9.06 -23.51
CA ALA A 27 22.41 -7.75 -23.08
C ALA A 27 21.42 -7.03 -22.11
N GLN A 28 20.17 -7.48 -22.03
CA GLN A 28 19.14 -6.85 -21.18
C GLN A 28 19.44 -6.90 -19.66
N PRO A 29 19.86 -8.03 -19.06
CA PRO A 29 20.26 -8.05 -17.66
C PRO A 29 21.46 -7.11 -17.37
N TRP A 30 22.43 -7.03 -18.30
CA TRP A 30 23.64 -6.23 -18.12
C TRP A 30 23.38 -4.72 -18.15
N LYS A 31 22.40 -4.23 -18.91
CA LYS A 31 22.03 -2.81 -18.93
C LYS A 31 21.41 -2.35 -17.59
N ALA A 32 20.59 -3.18 -16.97
CA ALA A 32 20.02 -2.90 -15.64
C ALA A 32 21.13 -2.76 -14.58
N TYR A 33 22.13 -3.64 -14.60
CA TYR A 33 23.27 -3.60 -13.68
C TYR A 33 24.23 -2.41 -13.89
N MET A 34 24.08 -1.65 -14.97
CA MET A 34 24.93 -0.48 -15.27
C MET A 34 24.25 0.87 -15.02
N SER A 35 22.97 0.90 -14.63
CA SER A 35 22.33 2.19 -14.31
C SER A 35 22.88 2.75 -12.99
N ALA A 36 23.00 4.09 -12.92
CA ALA A 36 23.51 4.76 -11.73
C ALA A 36 22.66 4.47 -10.49
N GLU A 37 21.34 4.35 -10.65
CA GLU A 37 20.42 4.04 -9.54
C GLU A 37 20.64 2.61 -9.02
N TYR A 38 20.90 1.66 -9.90
CA TYR A 38 21.20 0.29 -9.47
C TYR A 38 22.53 0.23 -8.67
N ILE A 39 23.53 1.02 -9.07
CA ILE A 39 24.79 1.13 -8.33
C ILE A 39 24.53 1.68 -6.92
N ARG A 40 23.67 2.69 -6.78
CA ARG A 40 23.28 3.26 -5.47
C ARG A 40 22.57 2.24 -4.59
N LEU A 41 21.67 1.44 -5.18
CA LEU A 41 21.00 0.34 -4.46
C LEU A 41 22.01 -0.68 -3.94
N GLN A 42 23.05 -1.01 -4.71
CA GLN A 42 24.10 -1.92 -4.27
C GLN A 42 24.99 -1.31 -3.18
N GLU A 43 25.38 -0.03 -3.32
CA GLU A 43 26.13 0.69 -2.29
C GLU A 43 25.37 0.76 -0.97
N ASP A 44 24.05 0.96 -1.00
CA ASP A 44 23.18 0.99 0.18
C ASP A 44 23.06 -0.42 0.81
N LYS A 45 22.84 -1.44 -0.01
CA LYS A 45 22.79 -2.85 0.42
C LYS A 45 24.08 -3.30 1.07
N GLU A 46 25.24 -2.94 0.50
CA GLU A 46 26.57 -3.25 0.99
C GLU A 46 27.03 -2.33 2.13
N ARG A 47 26.18 -1.38 2.54
CA ARG A 47 26.46 -0.36 3.58
C ARG A 47 27.72 0.47 3.29
N LYS A 48 28.05 0.67 2.02
CA LYS A 48 29.15 1.55 1.59
C LYS A 48 28.76 3.02 1.63
N LYS A 49 27.52 3.30 1.19
CA LYS A 49 26.88 4.62 1.29
C LYS A 49 25.42 4.45 1.68
N HIS A 50 24.93 5.24 2.63
CA HIS A 50 23.55 5.17 3.11
C HIS A 50 22.61 6.03 2.26
N TRP A 51 22.42 5.65 0.99
CA TRP A 51 21.57 6.40 0.06
C TRP A 51 20.14 6.59 0.56
N LYS A 52 19.61 5.64 1.31
CA LYS A 52 18.26 5.71 1.89
C LYS A 52 18.23 6.37 3.28
N LYS A 53 19.33 6.99 3.74
CA LYS A 53 19.34 7.74 5.02
C LYS A 53 18.34 8.89 5.01
N TRP A 54 18.26 9.63 3.91
CA TRP A 54 17.29 10.69 3.70
C TRP A 54 16.23 10.25 2.68
N GLY A 55 14.98 10.55 2.98
CA GLY A 55 13.86 10.20 2.10
C GLY A 55 12.54 10.84 2.58
N PRO A 56 11.42 10.53 1.92
CA PRO A 56 10.11 11.13 2.19
C PRO A 56 9.45 10.50 3.44
N TYR A 57 10.12 10.55 4.58
CA TYR A 57 9.72 9.79 5.75
C TYR A 57 8.78 10.55 6.69
N LEU A 58 8.33 11.75 6.31
CA LEU A 58 7.30 12.54 7.01
C LEU A 58 5.89 12.09 6.59
N THR A 59 4.89 12.34 7.44
CA THR A 59 3.49 12.29 7.02
C THR A 59 3.09 13.58 6.30
N GLU A 60 2.04 13.53 5.51
CA GLU A 60 1.40 14.75 5.00
C GLU A 60 0.53 15.42 6.07
N ARG A 61 0.07 14.65 7.05
CA ARG A 61 -0.54 15.12 8.28
C ARG A 61 -0.33 14.15 9.44
N GLN A 62 0.20 14.65 10.57
CA GLN A 62 0.21 13.96 11.86
C GLN A 62 -0.95 14.52 12.70
N TRP A 63 -1.98 13.72 12.94
CA TRP A 63 -3.17 14.18 13.62
C TRP A 63 -3.76 13.07 14.51
N GLY A 64 -4.99 13.19 15.01
CA GLY A 64 -5.60 12.31 15.98
C GLY A 64 -5.56 10.81 15.69
N THR A 65 -4.38 10.27 15.36
CA THR A 65 -4.13 8.84 15.22
C THR A 65 -4.00 8.15 16.57
N VAL A 66 -3.94 6.81 16.56
CA VAL A 66 -3.65 6.01 17.77
C VAL A 66 -2.46 6.56 18.55
N ARG A 67 -1.40 6.98 17.86
CA ARG A 67 -0.16 7.44 18.47
C ARG A 67 -0.27 8.80 19.16
N GLU A 68 -1.08 9.70 18.60
CA GLU A 68 -1.29 11.05 19.11
C GLU A 68 -2.55 11.18 19.99
N ASP A 69 -3.37 10.12 20.03
CA ASP A 69 -4.59 10.11 20.84
C ASP A 69 -4.30 10.04 22.32
N TYR A 70 -4.68 11.11 23.03
CA TYR A 70 -4.65 11.20 24.47
C TYR A 70 -6.06 11.26 25.08
N SER A 71 -7.11 11.03 24.29
CA SER A 71 -8.49 10.99 24.75
C SER A 71 -8.74 9.78 25.65
N PRO A 72 -9.65 9.90 26.64
CA PRO A 72 -10.00 8.78 27.52
C PRO A 72 -10.85 7.71 26.82
N ASP A 73 -11.56 8.05 25.77
CA ASP A 73 -12.56 7.22 25.05
C ASP A 73 -12.03 6.64 23.73
N GLY A 74 -10.85 7.04 23.29
CA GLY A 74 -10.24 6.55 22.06
C GLY A 74 -10.74 7.28 20.80
N ALA A 75 -11.27 8.50 20.91
CA ALA A 75 -11.67 9.33 19.77
C ALA A 75 -10.45 9.93 19.05
N ALA A 76 -9.67 9.06 18.41
CA ALA A 76 -8.35 9.39 17.87
C ALA A 76 -8.39 10.43 16.76
N TRP A 77 -9.37 10.35 15.89
CA TRP A 77 -9.49 11.20 14.69
C TRP A 77 -9.81 12.65 15.04
N GLU A 78 -10.52 12.89 16.14
CA GLU A 78 -10.94 14.19 16.63
C GLU A 78 -10.01 14.77 17.72
N ASN A 79 -8.98 14.01 18.12
CA ASN A 79 -8.11 14.42 19.23
C ASN A 79 -7.27 15.66 18.92
N VAL A 80 -6.95 15.91 17.65
CA VAL A 80 -6.19 17.08 17.18
C VAL A 80 -6.86 17.62 15.92
N THR A 81 -7.53 18.75 16.01
CA THR A 81 -8.12 19.43 14.86
C THR A 81 -7.05 20.00 13.94
N HIS A 82 -7.43 20.33 12.70
CA HIS A 82 -6.49 20.92 11.72
C HIS A 82 -5.90 22.25 12.21
N ASP A 83 -6.70 23.09 12.88
CA ASP A 83 -6.24 24.36 13.47
C ASP A 83 -5.31 24.14 14.67
N GLU A 84 -5.61 23.18 15.57
CA GLU A 84 -4.75 22.89 16.71
C GLU A 84 -3.40 22.31 16.30
N ALA A 85 -3.35 21.58 15.19
CA ALA A 85 -2.14 20.94 14.67
C ALA A 85 -0.97 21.91 14.44
N ARG A 86 -1.25 23.16 14.03
CA ARG A 86 -0.22 24.20 13.84
C ARG A 86 0.49 24.59 15.14
N SER A 87 -0.15 24.39 16.27
CA SER A 87 0.37 24.76 17.63
C SER A 87 0.87 23.57 18.42
N LYS A 88 0.72 22.34 17.92
CA LYS A 88 1.09 21.11 18.63
C LYS A 88 2.38 20.51 18.07
N ALA A 89 3.41 20.35 18.91
CA ALA A 89 4.57 19.55 18.61
C ALA A 89 4.27 18.09 18.95
N TYR A 90 4.47 17.21 17.98
CA TYR A 90 4.13 15.79 18.10
C TYR A 90 5.22 15.00 18.82
N ARG A 91 4.81 13.87 19.37
CA ARG A 91 5.70 12.93 20.03
C ARG A 91 6.15 11.81 19.11
N TRP A 92 5.21 11.25 18.35
CA TRP A 92 5.39 9.99 17.66
C TRP A 92 5.79 10.12 16.19
N GLY A 93 5.68 11.30 15.62
CA GLY A 93 6.03 11.56 14.23
C GLY A 93 6.08 13.03 13.92
N GLU A 94 6.35 13.37 12.68
CA GLU A 94 6.41 14.75 12.18
C GLU A 94 5.68 14.81 10.83
N GLU A 95 5.16 15.98 10.50
CA GLU A 95 4.40 16.23 9.28
C GLU A 95 4.96 17.39 8.47
N GLY A 96 4.70 17.40 7.16
CA GLY A 96 5.07 18.52 6.30
C GLY A 96 4.85 18.22 4.83
N ILE A 97 4.38 19.21 4.06
CA ILE A 97 4.07 19.07 2.64
C ILE A 97 5.34 18.79 1.84
N GLY A 98 5.34 17.71 1.08
CA GLY A 98 6.47 17.31 0.25
C GLY A 98 7.75 17.12 1.05
N GLY A 99 7.65 16.75 2.31
CA GLY A 99 8.75 16.76 3.25
C GLY A 99 9.70 15.58 3.14
N ILE A 100 10.96 15.81 3.49
CA ILE A 100 11.99 14.78 3.67
C ILE A 100 12.58 14.84 5.08
N SER A 101 13.08 13.70 5.55
CA SER A 101 13.84 13.63 6.82
C SER A 101 14.93 12.57 6.74
N ASP A 102 15.82 12.58 7.73
CA ASP A 102 16.63 11.39 7.98
C ASP A 102 15.75 10.22 8.42
N HIS A 103 16.26 8.99 8.29
CA HIS A 103 15.54 7.74 8.56
C HIS A 103 15.05 7.55 10.01
N LYS A 104 15.31 8.51 10.90
CA LYS A 104 14.81 8.54 12.28
C LYS A 104 14.03 9.83 12.57
N GLN A 105 13.70 10.60 11.56
CA GLN A 105 13.00 11.89 11.66
C GLN A 105 13.62 12.85 12.69
N LYS A 106 14.94 12.87 12.83
CA LYS A 106 15.58 13.76 13.78
C LYS A 106 15.78 15.17 13.25
N THR A 107 16.01 15.25 11.94
CA THR A 107 16.10 16.52 11.20
C THR A 107 15.16 16.44 10.02
N CYS A 108 14.27 17.41 9.90
CA CYS A 108 13.21 17.45 8.91
C CYS A 108 13.32 18.71 8.06
N LEU A 109 13.00 18.59 6.78
CA LEU A 109 12.82 19.68 5.82
C LEU A 109 11.50 19.46 5.09
N ALA A 110 10.62 20.47 5.08
CA ALA A 110 9.40 20.48 4.30
C ALA A 110 9.06 21.91 3.83
N TRP A 111 8.00 22.01 3.07
CA TRP A 111 7.57 23.27 2.49
C TRP A 111 6.29 23.77 3.16
N ALA A 112 6.24 25.08 3.41
CA ALA A 112 5.04 25.76 3.82
C ALA A 112 4.72 26.90 2.84
N PHE A 113 3.43 27.20 2.68
CA PHE A 113 2.93 28.18 1.73
C PHE A 113 1.87 29.06 2.37
N TRP A 114 1.70 30.29 1.83
CA TRP A 114 0.57 31.14 2.19
C TRP A 114 0.18 32.02 0.99
N ASN A 115 -1.11 32.06 0.68
CA ASN A 115 -1.64 32.79 -0.45
C ASN A 115 -2.12 34.22 -0.08
N GLY A 116 -1.84 34.68 1.15
CA GLY A 116 -2.28 35.99 1.65
C GLY A 116 -3.76 36.06 2.01
N LYS A 117 -4.51 34.96 1.98
CA LYS A 117 -5.96 34.91 2.22
C LYS A 117 -6.37 33.83 3.21
N ASP A 118 -5.60 32.74 3.29
CA ASP A 118 -5.88 31.68 4.25
C ASP A 118 -5.72 32.17 5.70
N PRO A 119 -6.49 31.65 6.65
CA PRO A 119 -6.43 32.05 8.07
C PRO A 119 -5.14 31.58 8.75
N PHE A 120 -4.40 30.70 8.14
CA PHE A 120 -3.09 30.20 8.61
C PHE A 120 -2.23 29.71 7.44
N ILE A 121 -0.92 29.56 7.67
CA ILE A 121 -0.01 29.03 6.66
C ILE A 121 -0.30 27.56 6.39
N LYS A 122 -0.12 27.15 5.13
CA LYS A 122 -0.27 25.77 4.67
C LYS A 122 1.04 25.01 4.93
N GLU A 123 1.12 24.32 6.09
CA GLU A 123 2.25 23.46 6.49
C GLU A 123 1.91 21.97 6.41
N ARG A 124 0.62 21.65 6.31
CA ARG A 124 0.04 20.29 6.27
C ARG A 124 -1.21 20.29 5.43
N LEU A 125 -1.57 19.11 4.92
CA LEU A 125 -2.76 18.97 4.10
C LEU A 125 -4.02 18.86 4.94
N PHE A 126 -5.10 19.46 4.46
CA PHE A 126 -6.42 19.41 5.07
C PHE A 126 -7.21 18.21 4.56
N GLY A 127 -8.03 17.63 5.42
CA GLY A 127 -9.01 16.61 5.08
C GLY A 127 -10.10 16.54 6.13
N LEU A 128 -11.05 15.65 5.92
CA LEU A 128 -12.23 15.48 6.75
C LEU A 128 -12.25 14.11 7.44
N THR A 129 -12.97 14.06 8.57
CA THR A 129 -13.26 12.83 9.30
C THR A 129 -14.71 12.40 9.09
N GLY A 130 -15.02 11.16 9.53
CA GLY A 130 -16.40 10.66 9.51
C GLY A 130 -17.37 11.54 10.33
N ASN A 131 -16.93 12.14 11.43
CA ASN A 131 -17.73 13.07 12.25
C ASN A 131 -17.95 14.43 11.58
N GLN A 132 -17.11 14.79 10.63
CA GLN A 132 -17.27 15.99 9.79
C GLN A 132 -18.15 15.76 8.56
N GLY A 133 -18.80 14.59 8.45
CA GLY A 133 -19.77 14.27 7.41
C GLY A 133 -19.19 13.50 6.23
N ASN A 134 -17.88 13.25 6.21
CA ASN A 134 -17.25 12.40 5.20
C ASN A 134 -17.64 10.91 5.38
N HIS A 135 -17.46 10.07 4.37
CA HIS A 135 -17.72 8.63 4.51
C HIS A 135 -16.68 7.95 5.39
N GLY A 136 -15.45 8.41 5.34
CA GLY A 136 -14.34 8.04 6.20
C GLY A 136 -13.40 9.22 6.42
N GLU A 137 -12.19 8.93 6.79
CA GLU A 137 -11.12 9.92 6.86
C GLU A 137 -10.49 10.03 5.47
N ASP A 138 -10.50 11.23 4.86
CA ASP A 138 -9.84 11.48 3.58
C ASP A 138 -9.32 12.90 3.46
N VAL A 139 -8.20 13.05 2.75
CA VAL A 139 -7.61 14.34 2.39
C VAL A 139 -8.47 15.05 1.36
N LYS A 140 -8.73 16.33 1.59
CA LYS A 140 -9.52 17.18 0.67
C LYS A 140 -8.64 18.21 -0.05
N GLU A 141 -7.43 17.79 -0.43
CA GLU A 141 -6.49 18.60 -1.20
C GLU A 141 -6.01 17.83 -2.44
N ILE A 142 -5.52 18.55 -3.47
CA ILE A 142 -5.10 17.93 -4.72
C ILE A 142 -3.57 18.01 -4.83
N TYR A 143 -2.93 16.86 -4.82
CA TYR A 143 -1.50 16.71 -5.03
C TYR A 143 -1.20 15.40 -5.79
N TYR A 144 0.01 15.27 -6.30
CA TYR A 144 0.41 14.10 -7.09
C TYR A 144 1.85 13.73 -6.81
N TYR A 145 2.12 12.47 -6.57
CA TYR A 145 3.46 11.92 -6.57
C TYR A 145 3.85 11.54 -7.99
N LEU A 146 4.72 12.34 -8.61
CA LEU A 146 5.00 12.24 -10.04
C LEU A 146 6.16 11.32 -10.36
N ASP A 147 7.20 11.32 -9.51
CA ASP A 147 8.41 10.52 -9.71
C ASP A 147 9.14 10.26 -8.39
N SER A 148 9.79 9.12 -8.28
CA SER A 148 10.78 8.84 -7.25
C SER A 148 11.59 7.61 -7.61
N THR A 149 12.91 7.70 -7.45
CA THR A 149 13.79 6.53 -7.51
C THR A 149 13.80 5.78 -6.17
N PRO A 150 14.15 4.47 -6.15
CA PRO A 150 14.18 3.68 -4.91
C PRO A 150 15.10 4.21 -3.81
N THR A 151 16.24 4.82 -4.17
CA THR A 151 17.18 5.44 -3.22
C THR A 151 16.83 6.88 -2.88
N HIS A 152 15.73 7.40 -3.46
CA HIS A 152 15.36 8.82 -3.34
C HIS A 152 16.44 9.76 -3.86
N SER A 153 17.24 9.29 -4.84
CA SER A 153 18.25 10.12 -5.51
C SER A 153 17.61 11.19 -6.39
N TYR A 154 16.42 10.93 -6.89
CA TYR A 154 15.51 11.89 -7.52
C TYR A 154 14.09 11.65 -7.03
N MET A 155 13.36 12.73 -6.75
CA MET A 155 11.96 12.72 -6.35
C MET A 155 11.24 13.93 -6.89
N LYS A 156 9.95 13.78 -7.23
CA LYS A 156 9.11 14.88 -7.70
C LYS A 156 7.66 14.69 -7.27
N MET A 157 7.05 15.78 -6.74
CA MET A 157 5.61 15.87 -6.52
C MET A 157 5.07 17.19 -7.05
N LEU A 158 3.76 17.25 -7.20
CA LEU A 158 3.00 18.45 -7.53
C LEU A 158 1.93 18.68 -6.45
N TYR A 159 1.86 19.89 -5.93
CA TYR A 159 0.77 20.35 -5.08
C TYR A 159 0.02 21.50 -5.76
N LYS A 160 -1.31 21.45 -5.75
CA LYS A 160 -2.19 22.46 -6.35
C LYS A 160 -2.78 23.36 -5.27
N TYR A 161 -2.29 24.59 -5.16
CA TYR A 161 -2.66 25.50 -4.10
C TYR A 161 -3.53 26.67 -4.64
N PRO A 162 -4.80 26.83 -4.16
CA PRO A 162 -5.67 27.91 -4.61
C PRO A 162 -5.13 29.30 -4.26
N GLN A 163 -5.45 30.31 -5.11
CA GLN A 163 -5.17 31.71 -4.85
C GLN A 163 -6.28 32.40 -4.02
N ALA A 164 -7.45 31.77 -3.89
CA ALA A 164 -8.50 32.18 -2.97
C ALA A 164 -8.30 31.56 -1.59
N GLU A 165 -9.01 32.05 -0.57
CA GLU A 165 -9.08 31.38 0.74
C GLU A 165 -9.53 29.93 0.56
N PHE A 166 -8.82 29.00 1.21
CA PHE A 166 -9.15 27.59 1.13
C PHE A 166 -10.52 27.32 1.78
N PRO A 167 -11.42 26.57 1.16
CA PRO A 167 -12.83 26.46 1.55
C PRO A 167 -13.06 25.47 2.70
N TYR A 168 -12.31 25.56 3.81
CA TYR A 168 -12.36 24.65 4.96
C TYR A 168 -13.79 24.38 5.45
N GLN A 169 -14.53 25.45 5.76
CA GLN A 169 -15.86 25.31 6.33
C GLN A 169 -16.89 24.84 5.31
N LYS A 170 -16.78 25.27 4.03
CA LYS A 170 -17.66 24.81 2.97
C LYS A 170 -17.58 23.31 2.75
N LEU A 171 -16.37 22.75 2.76
CA LEU A 171 -16.15 21.30 2.65
C LEU A 171 -16.82 20.53 3.78
N ILE A 172 -16.71 21.02 5.01
CA ILE A 172 -17.37 20.43 6.18
C ILE A 172 -18.91 20.52 6.06
N ASP A 173 -19.42 21.69 5.73
CA ASP A 173 -20.86 21.93 5.72
C ASP A 173 -21.59 21.16 4.62
N GLU A 174 -21.00 21.09 3.41
CA GLU A 174 -21.61 20.35 2.29
C GLU A 174 -21.54 18.84 2.52
N ASN A 175 -20.44 18.30 3.06
CA ASN A 175 -20.37 16.88 3.41
C ASN A 175 -21.34 16.50 4.54
N LYS A 176 -21.49 17.33 5.57
CA LYS A 176 -22.52 17.13 6.61
C LYS A 176 -23.94 17.14 6.05
N LYS A 177 -24.21 18.03 5.10
CA LYS A 177 -25.53 18.14 4.45
C LYS A 177 -25.81 16.96 3.52
N ALA A 178 -24.82 16.50 2.75
CA ALA A 178 -24.92 15.32 1.89
C ALA A 178 -25.18 14.05 2.69
N GLY A 179 -24.48 13.88 3.81
CA GLY A 179 -24.53 12.66 4.60
C GLY A 179 -24.01 11.44 3.84
N LYS A 180 -24.17 10.24 4.42
CA LYS A 180 -23.58 9.00 3.89
C LYS A 180 -24.36 8.33 2.74
N LEU A 181 -25.46 8.93 2.26
CA LEU A 181 -26.24 8.39 1.15
C LEU A 181 -25.96 9.07 -0.20
N GLN A 182 -25.15 10.11 -0.19
CA GLN A 182 -24.71 10.84 -1.37
C GLN A 182 -23.19 10.74 -1.49
N THR A 183 -22.67 10.98 -2.68
CA THR A 183 -21.22 11.06 -2.92
C THR A 183 -20.58 12.15 -2.08
N GLU A 184 -19.36 11.95 -1.66
CA GLU A 184 -18.57 12.94 -0.94
C GLU A 184 -18.40 14.23 -1.78
N TYR A 185 -18.39 15.36 -1.09
CA TYR A 185 -18.12 16.66 -1.68
C TYR A 185 -16.64 16.97 -1.61
N GLU A 186 -16.01 17.09 -2.78
CA GLU A 186 -14.58 17.21 -2.94
C GLU A 186 -14.13 18.67 -3.16
N LEU A 187 -12.83 18.95 -2.99
CA LEU A 187 -12.28 20.28 -3.27
C LEU A 187 -12.56 20.72 -4.72
N ILE A 188 -12.51 19.78 -5.66
CA ILE A 188 -12.82 20.07 -7.08
C ILE A 188 -14.25 20.53 -7.28
N ASP A 189 -15.22 20.05 -6.49
CA ASP A 189 -16.64 20.40 -6.57
C ASP A 189 -16.92 21.80 -6.06
N THR A 190 -16.00 22.41 -5.33
CA THR A 190 -16.14 23.79 -4.86
C THR A 190 -16.08 24.82 -5.98
N GLY A 191 -15.54 24.47 -7.15
CA GLY A 191 -15.26 25.36 -8.27
C GLY A 191 -14.02 26.24 -8.09
N ILE A 192 -13.22 26.01 -7.05
CA ILE A 192 -12.09 26.89 -6.71
C ILE A 192 -10.99 26.91 -7.79
N PHE A 193 -10.95 25.88 -8.65
CA PHE A 193 -10.00 25.78 -9.77
C PHE A 193 -10.58 26.23 -11.13
N ASP A 194 -11.86 26.56 -11.24
CA ASP A 194 -12.55 26.77 -12.52
C ASP A 194 -12.01 27.95 -13.34
N GLN A 195 -11.46 28.98 -12.69
CA GLN A 195 -10.90 30.17 -13.32
C GLN A 195 -9.37 30.14 -13.43
N ASP A 196 -8.76 28.96 -13.24
CA ASP A 196 -7.31 28.76 -13.21
C ASP A 196 -6.55 29.60 -12.16
N ARG A 197 -7.26 30.19 -11.17
CA ARG A 197 -6.67 31.00 -10.09
C ARG A 197 -6.06 30.12 -9.02
N TYR A 198 -4.96 29.43 -9.35
CA TYR A 198 -4.21 28.56 -8.46
C TYR A 198 -2.73 28.55 -8.84
N PHE A 199 -1.93 28.03 -7.91
CA PHE A 199 -0.52 27.75 -8.13
C PHE A 199 -0.32 26.25 -8.34
N ASP A 200 0.44 25.87 -9.38
CA ASP A 200 1.10 24.56 -9.44
C ASP A 200 2.46 24.65 -8.79
N ILE A 201 2.65 23.91 -7.72
CA ILE A 201 3.89 23.90 -6.94
C ILE A 201 4.56 22.54 -7.15
N PHE A 202 5.56 22.49 -8.01
CA PHE A 202 6.39 21.30 -8.21
C PHE A 202 7.51 21.30 -7.19
N ILE A 203 7.61 20.25 -6.38
CA ILE A 203 8.68 20.03 -5.41
C ILE A 203 9.57 18.91 -5.94
N GLU A 204 10.85 19.21 -6.16
CA GLU A 204 11.84 18.26 -6.66
C GLU A 204 13.01 18.14 -5.68
N TYR A 205 13.48 16.90 -5.50
CA TYR A 205 14.69 16.60 -4.73
C TYR A 205 15.69 15.87 -5.62
N ALA A 206 16.97 16.30 -5.54
CA ALA A 206 18.08 15.68 -6.24
C ALA A 206 19.27 15.51 -5.30
N LYS A 207 19.75 14.30 -5.11
CA LYS A 207 20.93 14.01 -4.29
C LYS A 207 22.21 14.14 -5.11
N GLU A 208 23.06 15.06 -4.73
CA GLU A 208 24.43 15.12 -5.24
C GLU A 208 25.25 13.94 -4.67
N ASP A 209 25.09 13.68 -3.38
CA ASP A 209 25.55 12.46 -2.69
C ASP A 209 24.49 12.04 -1.64
N ALA A 210 24.69 10.95 -0.95
CA ALA A 210 23.76 10.35 0.00
C ALA A 210 23.21 11.34 1.05
N GLU A 211 24.02 12.32 1.46
CA GLU A 211 23.70 13.35 2.45
C GLU A 211 23.95 14.78 1.94
N ASP A 212 23.99 14.97 0.63
CA ASP A 212 24.08 16.25 -0.05
C ASP A 212 22.91 16.37 -1.03
N ILE A 213 21.91 17.20 -0.70
CA ILE A 213 20.59 17.18 -1.31
C ILE A 213 20.19 18.59 -1.74
N PHE A 214 19.81 18.73 -3.01
CA PHE A 214 19.08 19.88 -3.51
C PHE A 214 17.58 19.67 -3.36
N ALA A 215 16.87 20.67 -2.87
CA ALA A 215 15.42 20.76 -2.84
C ALA A 215 14.99 22.01 -3.63
N VAL A 216 14.09 21.83 -4.59
CA VAL A 216 13.63 22.89 -5.48
C VAL A 216 12.12 22.92 -5.49
N ALA A 217 11.52 24.07 -5.14
CA ALA A 217 10.12 24.34 -5.39
C ALA A 217 9.99 25.25 -6.61
N THR A 218 9.32 24.79 -7.66
CA THR A 218 8.96 25.56 -8.84
C THR A 218 7.50 25.92 -8.78
N ILE A 219 7.18 27.21 -8.61
CA ILE A 219 5.83 27.71 -8.41
C ILE A 219 5.36 28.35 -9.72
N HIS A 220 4.34 27.79 -10.35
CA HIS A 220 3.70 28.37 -11.54
C HIS A 220 2.38 29.05 -11.14
N ASN A 221 2.23 30.31 -11.49
CA ASN A 221 0.93 30.98 -11.43
C ASN A 221 0.11 30.59 -12.66
N ARG A 222 -0.96 29.82 -12.48
CA ARG A 222 -1.87 29.43 -13.58
C ARG A 222 -2.91 30.49 -13.85
N GLY A 223 -3.10 31.43 -12.92
CA GLY A 223 -4.08 32.51 -13.01
C GLY A 223 -3.80 33.53 -14.10
N PRO A 224 -4.85 34.24 -14.53
CA PRO A 224 -4.77 35.26 -15.59
C PRO A 224 -4.14 36.59 -15.10
N GLU A 225 -3.87 36.73 -13.83
CA GLU A 225 -3.32 37.94 -13.18
C GLU A 225 -2.09 37.61 -12.36
N ALA A 226 -1.27 38.63 -12.06
CA ALA A 226 -0.19 38.46 -11.07
C ALA A 226 -0.77 38.11 -9.71
N ALA A 227 -0.11 37.20 -9.01
CA ALA A 227 -0.57 36.74 -7.70
C ALA A 227 0.57 36.61 -6.70
N LYS A 228 0.31 36.99 -5.46
CA LYS A 228 1.27 36.88 -4.35
C LYS A 228 1.19 35.50 -3.73
N ILE A 229 2.37 34.99 -3.34
CA ILE A 229 2.53 33.79 -2.54
C ILE A 229 3.75 33.90 -1.64
N TRP A 230 3.63 33.47 -0.38
CA TRP A 230 4.77 33.26 0.50
C TRP A 230 5.18 31.79 0.41
N VAL A 231 6.46 31.55 0.21
CA VAL A 231 7.06 30.21 0.15
C VAL A 231 8.08 30.09 1.27
N MET A 232 7.94 29.07 2.08
CA MET A 232 8.72 28.92 3.32
C MET A 232 9.29 27.49 3.42
N PRO A 233 10.48 27.20 2.82
CA PRO A 233 11.21 26.00 3.19
C PRO A 233 11.52 26.05 4.69
N THR A 234 11.02 25.06 5.42
CA THR A 234 11.05 24.99 6.88
C THR A 234 11.89 23.81 7.32
N ILE A 235 12.83 24.06 8.23
CA ILE A 235 13.69 23.05 8.84
C ILE A 235 13.34 22.97 10.33
N TRP A 236 13.20 21.75 10.83
CA TRP A 236 13.01 21.57 12.27
C TRP A 236 13.65 20.27 12.76
N LEU A 237 13.81 20.22 14.08
CA LEU A 237 14.36 19.09 14.80
C LEU A 237 13.22 18.45 15.59
N ARG A 238 13.01 17.12 15.40
CA ARG A 238 11.96 16.40 16.12
C ARG A 238 12.19 16.50 17.62
N LYS A 239 11.11 16.75 18.36
CA LYS A 239 11.14 16.88 19.82
C LYS A 239 11.43 15.54 20.49
N THR A 240 12.69 15.21 20.74
CA THR A 240 13.14 13.98 21.43
C THR A 240 13.70 14.26 22.83
N TRP A 241 14.04 15.50 23.14
CA TRP A 241 14.68 15.90 24.39
C TRP A 241 13.78 15.87 25.63
N PHE A 242 12.48 15.74 25.47
CA PHE A 242 11.55 15.65 26.59
C PHE A 242 11.69 14.33 27.39
N THR A 243 12.34 13.31 26.83
CA THR A 243 12.55 12.01 27.50
C THR A 243 13.57 12.06 28.65
N GLY A 244 14.30 13.20 28.79
CA GLY A 244 15.34 13.37 29.81
C GLY A 244 16.63 12.54 29.59
N HIS A 245 16.68 11.75 28.54
CA HIS A 245 17.83 10.89 28.22
C HIS A 245 18.85 11.53 27.24
N GLU A 246 18.59 12.72 26.76
CA GLU A 246 19.49 13.41 25.82
C GLU A 246 20.32 14.45 26.57
N PRO A 247 21.65 14.28 26.67
CA PRO A 247 22.53 15.18 27.42
C PRO A 247 22.68 16.54 26.72
N PHE A 248 22.37 16.64 25.44
CA PHE A 248 22.47 17.86 24.63
C PHE A 248 21.20 18.04 23.82
N MET A 249 20.68 19.26 23.87
CA MET A 249 19.56 19.66 23.07
C MET A 249 20.03 19.97 21.64
N PRO A 250 19.37 19.43 20.61
CA PRO A 250 19.66 19.80 19.24
C PRO A 250 19.28 21.27 18.99
N LYS A 251 19.94 21.91 18.02
CA LYS A 251 19.81 23.36 17.81
C LYS A 251 19.97 23.74 16.33
N LEU A 252 19.10 24.66 15.89
CA LEU A 252 19.29 25.44 14.67
C LEU A 252 19.87 26.78 15.03
N SER A 253 20.78 27.30 14.20
CA SER A 253 21.38 28.62 14.37
C SER A 253 21.69 29.28 13.03
N LYS A 254 21.43 30.56 12.92
CA LYS A 254 21.80 31.38 11.76
C LYS A 254 23.32 31.47 11.63
N ILE A 255 23.86 31.30 10.43
CA ILE A 255 25.25 31.59 10.08
C ILE A 255 25.31 32.98 9.43
N ASP A 256 24.50 33.19 8.38
CA ASP A 256 24.34 34.45 7.68
C ASP A 256 22.87 34.60 7.20
N GLN A 257 22.59 35.58 6.33
CA GLN A 257 21.24 35.85 5.84
C GLN A 257 20.62 34.67 5.07
N HIS A 258 21.45 33.88 4.42
CA HIS A 258 21.01 32.79 3.50
C HIS A 258 21.45 31.42 3.97
N THR A 259 21.96 31.28 5.18
CA THR A 259 22.54 30.03 5.65
C THR A 259 22.22 29.77 7.12
N LEU A 260 21.79 28.58 7.43
CA LEU A 260 21.66 28.11 8.83
C LEU A 260 22.39 26.78 9.04
N LYS A 261 22.76 26.53 10.29
CA LYS A 261 23.37 25.28 10.75
C LYS A 261 22.37 24.53 11.63
N ALA A 262 22.18 23.26 11.32
CA ALA A 262 21.50 22.30 12.17
C ALA A 262 22.53 21.45 12.92
N PHE A 263 22.51 21.52 14.23
CA PHE A 263 23.30 20.66 15.12
C PHE A 263 22.41 19.63 15.76
N ASN A 264 22.64 18.35 15.48
CA ASN A 264 21.97 17.24 16.14
C ASN A 264 23.02 16.19 16.53
N PRO A 265 23.24 15.91 17.82
CA PRO A 265 24.27 14.98 18.30
C PRO A 265 24.13 13.54 17.74
N LYS A 266 22.92 13.17 17.34
CA LYS A 266 22.61 11.80 16.89
C LYS A 266 22.47 11.63 15.38
N SER A 267 22.10 12.69 14.64
CA SER A 267 21.93 12.61 13.16
C SER A 267 23.07 13.25 12.38
N GLY A 268 23.90 14.06 13.05
CA GLY A 268 25.00 14.80 12.42
C GLY A 268 24.73 16.32 12.33
N ASN A 269 25.69 17.02 11.77
CA ASN A 269 25.60 18.47 11.52
C ASN A 269 25.32 18.70 10.04
N TYR A 270 24.32 19.52 9.76
CA TYR A 270 23.97 19.92 8.41
C TYR A 270 23.97 21.43 8.27
N ILE A 271 24.31 21.90 7.09
CA ILE A 271 24.21 23.29 6.67
C ILE A 271 23.13 23.36 5.62
N PHE A 272 22.17 24.27 5.80
CA PHE A 272 21.13 24.58 4.84
C PHE A 272 21.39 25.95 4.24
N SER A 273 21.53 25.98 2.92
CA SER A 273 21.75 27.22 2.15
C SER A 273 20.54 27.51 1.28
N PHE A 274 20.10 28.77 1.26
CA PHE A 274 18.92 29.26 0.58
C PHE A 274 19.28 30.29 -0.49
N CYS A 275 18.53 30.34 -1.58
CA CYS A 275 18.78 31.27 -2.68
C CYS A 275 17.85 32.47 -2.59
N GLY A 276 18.35 33.63 -2.13
CA GLY A 276 17.63 34.90 -2.24
C GLY A 276 16.36 34.99 -1.35
N ASN A 277 16.37 34.35 -0.19
CA ASN A 277 15.33 34.54 0.80
C ASN A 277 15.33 35.94 1.39
N ASP A 278 14.17 36.49 1.69
CA ASP A 278 14.02 37.79 2.31
C ASP A 278 14.51 37.79 3.76
N GLU A 279 14.14 36.75 4.52
CA GLU A 279 14.47 36.61 5.93
C GLU A 279 14.62 35.15 6.36
N LEU A 280 15.38 34.92 7.46
CA LEU A 280 15.43 33.66 8.23
C LEU A 280 14.84 33.89 9.62
N VAL A 281 13.77 33.22 9.93
CA VAL A 281 13.07 33.30 11.23
C VAL A 281 13.22 32.01 12.03
N PHE A 282 13.22 32.12 13.36
CA PHE A 282 13.47 31.01 14.28
C PHE A 282 12.44 30.98 15.40
N CYS A 283 11.98 29.79 15.71
CA CYS A 283 11.17 29.46 16.89
C CYS A 283 11.55 28.05 17.39
N ASP A 284 10.81 27.50 18.33
CA ASP A 284 11.01 26.13 18.80
C ASP A 284 9.91 25.21 18.28
N ASN A 285 10.24 23.95 17.96
CA ASN A 285 9.28 22.88 17.75
C ASN A 285 8.69 22.45 19.10
N GLU A 286 7.95 23.37 19.72
CA GLU A 286 7.33 23.24 21.04
C GLU A 286 5.84 23.56 20.97
N THR A 287 5.04 22.79 21.71
CA THR A 287 3.59 22.99 21.80
C THR A 287 3.27 24.34 22.45
N ASN A 288 2.39 25.12 21.84
CA ASN A 288 1.79 26.29 22.45
C ASN A 288 0.68 25.87 23.43
N ARG A 289 1.08 25.58 24.68
CA ARG A 289 0.19 25.10 25.75
C ARG A 289 -0.79 26.16 26.21
N GLU A 290 -0.40 27.43 26.14
CA GLU A 290 -1.25 28.55 26.49
C GLU A 290 -2.44 28.63 25.54
N ARG A 291 -2.19 28.54 24.23
CA ARG A 291 -3.23 28.52 23.19
C ARG A 291 -4.14 27.28 23.29
N LEU A 292 -3.55 26.11 23.44
CA LEU A 292 -4.29 24.84 23.37
C LEU A 292 -4.97 24.45 24.67
N TYR A 293 -4.38 24.81 25.83
CA TYR A 293 -4.80 24.26 27.10
C TYR A 293 -5.00 25.33 28.20
N GLY A 294 -4.75 26.61 27.91
CA GLY A 294 -4.85 27.70 28.87
C GLY A 294 -3.82 27.65 30.02
N ILE A 295 -2.69 26.95 29.80
CA ILE A 295 -1.63 26.83 30.81
C ILE A 295 -0.31 27.42 30.26
N PRO A 296 0.57 27.99 31.13
CA PRO A 296 1.80 28.63 30.67
C PRO A 296 2.68 27.75 29.79
N ASN A 297 3.26 28.34 28.77
CA ASN A 297 4.21 27.71 27.90
C ASN A 297 5.52 27.35 28.63
N GLU A 298 6.10 26.17 28.33
CA GLU A 298 7.41 25.79 28.86
C GLU A 298 8.54 26.63 28.23
N ARG A 299 8.33 27.08 26.97
CA ARG A 299 9.23 27.94 26.21
C ARG A 299 8.45 29.08 25.59
N LYS A 300 9.13 30.23 25.44
CA LYS A 300 8.52 31.45 24.89
C LYS A 300 8.17 31.31 23.43
N PHE A 301 9.07 30.70 22.64
CA PHE A 301 9.01 30.65 21.19
C PHE A 301 8.40 29.31 20.75
N THR A 302 7.10 29.26 20.48
CA THR A 302 6.34 28.04 20.19
C THR A 302 6.27 27.74 18.69
N LYS A 303 5.87 26.50 18.32
CA LYS A 303 5.81 25.96 16.95
C LYS A 303 5.07 26.89 15.97
N ASP A 304 4.00 27.53 16.44
CA ASP A 304 3.13 28.42 15.68
C ASP A 304 3.67 29.85 15.47
N GLY A 305 4.88 30.17 15.98
CA GLY A 305 5.46 31.48 15.86
C GLY A 305 5.69 31.94 14.42
N VAL A 306 6.02 31.03 13.50
CA VAL A 306 6.15 31.34 12.06
C VAL A 306 4.79 31.71 11.47
N ASN A 307 3.73 30.96 11.82
CA ASN A 307 2.37 31.27 11.38
C ASN A 307 1.91 32.65 11.85
N ASP A 308 2.09 32.96 13.15
CA ASP A 308 1.63 34.21 13.73
C ASP A 308 2.36 35.40 13.12
N TYR A 309 3.65 35.22 12.79
CA TYR A 309 4.42 36.23 12.09
C TYR A 309 3.94 36.50 10.66
N ILE A 310 3.76 35.44 9.87
CA ILE A 310 3.41 35.59 8.44
C ILE A 310 1.96 36.08 8.28
N VAL A 311 1.02 35.54 9.05
CA VAL A 311 -0.41 35.83 8.88
C VAL A 311 -0.82 37.10 9.62
N HIS A 312 -0.25 37.37 10.80
CA HIS A 312 -0.68 38.45 11.68
C HIS A 312 0.40 39.53 11.93
N GLY A 313 1.62 39.36 11.40
CA GLY A 313 2.74 40.28 11.66
C GLY A 313 3.26 40.19 13.10
N ASP A 314 2.85 39.19 13.89
CA ASP A 314 3.26 39.05 15.30
C ASP A 314 4.60 38.31 15.43
N SER A 315 5.66 39.05 15.69
CA SER A 315 7.03 38.51 15.91
C SER A 315 7.30 38.09 17.35
N SER A 316 6.36 38.24 18.29
CA SER A 316 6.56 37.99 19.71
C SER A 316 7.01 36.59 20.07
N LYS A 317 6.64 35.61 19.23
CA LYS A 317 7.02 34.19 19.36
C LYS A 317 8.22 33.78 18.49
N LEU A 318 8.85 34.72 17.77
CA LEU A 318 10.11 34.50 17.08
C LEU A 318 11.29 34.80 18.02
N ASN A 319 12.36 33.99 17.88
CA ASN A 319 13.56 34.16 18.69
C ASN A 319 14.50 35.20 18.07
N PRO A 320 14.67 36.40 18.70
CA PRO A 320 15.52 37.47 18.16
C PRO A 320 17.01 37.12 18.13
N ASN A 321 17.43 36.06 18.84
CA ASN A 321 18.81 35.57 18.82
C ASN A 321 19.09 34.65 17.61
N HIS A 322 18.13 34.50 16.70
CA HIS A 322 18.22 33.65 15.49
C HIS A 322 18.68 32.22 15.79
N THR A 323 18.10 31.63 16.82
CA THR A 323 18.33 30.23 17.22
C THR A 323 17.03 29.58 17.65
N GLY A 324 16.93 28.25 17.51
CA GLY A 324 15.76 27.48 17.92
C GLY A 324 15.85 26.03 17.54
N THR A 325 14.71 25.36 17.52
CA THR A 325 14.57 24.00 17.01
C THR A 325 13.64 23.91 15.80
N LYS A 326 13.06 25.05 15.36
CA LYS A 326 12.36 25.23 14.09
C LYS A 326 12.83 26.55 13.45
N ALA A 327 13.06 26.55 12.15
CA ALA A 327 13.43 27.74 11.37
C ALA A 327 12.79 27.70 9.99
N ALA A 328 12.43 28.86 9.47
CA ALA A 328 11.93 29.01 8.10
C ALA A 328 12.67 30.10 7.36
N ALA A 329 12.99 29.85 6.08
CA ALA A 329 13.41 30.88 5.16
C ALA A 329 12.19 31.43 4.46
N ILE A 330 11.99 32.74 4.51
CA ILE A 330 10.81 33.42 3.97
C ILE A 330 11.11 33.96 2.57
N TYR A 331 10.20 33.74 1.64
CA TYR A 331 10.17 34.34 0.31
C TYR A 331 8.80 34.94 0.08
N GLU A 332 8.71 36.25 -0.02
CA GLU A 332 7.50 36.94 -0.48
C GLU A 332 7.59 37.14 -2.00
N LEU A 333 6.77 36.47 -2.76
CA LEU A 333 6.85 36.44 -4.22
C LEU A 333 5.55 37.02 -4.82
N GLU A 334 5.72 37.81 -5.88
CA GLU A 334 4.66 38.21 -6.77
C GLU A 334 4.92 37.64 -8.16
N ILE A 335 4.14 36.64 -8.56
CA ILE A 335 4.38 35.86 -9.79
C ILE A 335 3.40 36.38 -10.86
N PRO A 336 3.92 36.85 -12.01
CA PRO A 336 3.09 37.34 -13.12
C PRO A 336 2.11 36.25 -13.62
N ALA A 337 1.04 36.67 -14.31
CA ALA A 337 0.12 35.74 -14.97
C ALA A 337 0.86 34.76 -15.89
N GLY A 338 0.62 33.47 -15.73
CA GLY A 338 1.34 32.41 -16.47
C GLY A 338 2.84 32.30 -16.20
N GLY A 339 3.38 33.13 -15.30
CA GLY A 339 4.81 33.14 -14.92
C GLY A 339 5.17 32.03 -13.92
N MET A 340 6.45 31.93 -13.64
CA MET A 340 6.95 30.98 -12.65
C MET A 340 8.13 31.54 -11.85
N HIS A 341 8.34 31.01 -10.64
CA HIS A 341 9.52 31.31 -9.80
C HIS A 341 10.07 30.01 -9.19
N GLN A 342 11.40 29.96 -8.96
CA GLN A 342 12.07 28.82 -8.32
C GLN A 342 12.68 29.22 -6.99
N VAL A 343 12.34 28.49 -5.94
CA VAL A 343 13.00 28.56 -4.63
C VAL A 343 13.91 27.33 -4.48
N LYS A 344 15.17 27.55 -4.14
CA LYS A 344 16.20 26.50 -4.08
C LYS A 344 16.83 26.43 -2.70
N VAL A 345 17.02 25.21 -2.23
CA VAL A 345 17.67 24.89 -0.95
C VAL A 345 18.71 23.81 -1.19
N ARG A 346 19.85 23.89 -0.55
CA ARG A 346 20.82 22.78 -0.47
C ARG A 346 21.08 22.41 0.98
N MET A 347 21.02 21.13 1.27
CA MET A 347 21.46 20.53 2.53
C MET A 347 22.80 19.82 2.31
N GLN A 348 23.81 20.12 3.11
CA GLN A 348 25.14 19.52 3.01
C GLN A 348 25.85 19.48 4.39
N HIS A 349 26.94 18.71 4.52
CA HIS A 349 27.73 18.67 5.77
C HIS A 349 28.70 19.83 5.91
N GLN A 350 29.23 20.32 4.81
CA GLN A 350 30.25 21.38 4.78
C GLN A 350 29.81 22.49 3.83
N MET A 351 30.04 23.71 4.27
CA MET A 351 29.76 24.89 3.46
C MET A 351 30.69 24.98 2.26
N THR A 352 30.15 25.30 1.09
CA THR A 352 30.84 25.57 -0.15
C THR A 352 30.68 27.05 -0.50
N GLU A 353 31.58 27.63 -1.30
CA GLU A 353 31.53 29.07 -1.66
C GLU A 353 30.29 29.42 -2.46
N GLU A 354 29.89 28.58 -3.41
CA GLU A 354 28.68 28.75 -4.25
C GLU A 354 27.72 27.51 -4.09
N PRO A 355 27.02 27.40 -2.95
CA PRO A 355 26.36 26.17 -2.58
C PRO A 355 25.24 25.73 -3.56
N LEU A 356 24.68 26.67 -4.33
CA LEU A 356 23.55 26.39 -5.23
C LEU A 356 23.91 26.37 -6.72
N LYS A 357 25.22 26.55 -7.06
CA LYS A 357 25.67 26.64 -8.44
C LYS A 357 25.36 25.39 -9.28
N SER A 358 25.61 24.19 -8.75
CA SER A 358 25.38 22.92 -9.45
C SER A 358 23.92 22.40 -9.37
N CYS A 359 22.99 23.17 -8.81
CA CYS A 359 21.63 22.71 -8.57
C CYS A 359 20.92 22.24 -9.86
N HIS A 360 21.00 23.04 -10.92
CA HIS A 360 20.36 22.73 -12.19
C HIS A 360 20.94 21.46 -12.83
N GLU A 361 22.26 21.36 -12.85
CA GLU A 361 22.99 20.21 -13.40
C GLU A 361 22.64 18.93 -12.61
N SER A 362 22.62 19.00 -11.27
CA SER A 362 22.32 17.88 -10.41
C SER A 362 20.88 17.38 -10.59
N VAL A 363 19.89 18.29 -10.63
CA VAL A 363 18.49 17.94 -10.90
C VAL A 363 18.35 17.28 -12.27
N THR A 364 18.96 17.88 -13.31
CA THR A 364 18.91 17.34 -14.68
C THR A 364 19.55 15.96 -14.76
N GLN A 365 20.71 15.78 -14.13
CA GLN A 365 21.42 14.51 -14.13
C GLN A 365 20.62 13.41 -13.39
N ARG A 366 20.07 13.70 -12.20
CA ARG A 366 19.32 12.72 -11.43
C ARG A 366 18.02 12.32 -12.13
N LYS A 367 17.34 13.28 -12.79
CA LYS A 367 16.19 12.99 -13.63
C LYS A 367 16.54 12.04 -14.78
N LYS A 368 17.63 12.33 -15.51
CA LYS A 368 18.11 11.45 -16.58
C LYS A 368 18.42 10.03 -16.08
N GLU A 369 19.08 9.90 -14.94
CA GLU A 369 19.41 8.62 -14.33
C GLU A 369 18.14 7.86 -13.86
N ALA A 370 17.12 8.57 -13.40
CA ALA A 370 15.80 8.00 -13.11
C ALA A 370 15.12 7.47 -14.38
N ASP A 371 15.18 8.23 -15.49
CA ASP A 371 14.66 7.80 -16.79
C ASP A 371 15.39 6.54 -17.29
N GLU A 372 16.71 6.51 -17.21
CA GLU A 372 17.53 5.33 -17.56
C GLU A 372 17.18 4.11 -16.70
N PHE A 373 16.93 4.29 -15.40
CA PHE A 373 16.55 3.22 -14.50
C PHE A 373 15.17 2.65 -14.87
N TYR A 374 14.15 3.49 -15.04
CA TYR A 374 12.80 3.03 -15.37
C TYR A 374 12.72 2.44 -16.78
N GLU A 375 13.49 2.91 -17.74
CA GLU A 375 13.57 2.28 -19.07
C GLU A 375 13.98 0.78 -18.98
N THR A 376 14.83 0.41 -18.02
CA THR A 376 15.20 -1.01 -17.84
C THR A 376 14.03 -1.87 -17.38
N ILE A 377 13.07 -1.30 -16.62
CA ILE A 377 11.89 -1.98 -16.10
C ILE A 377 10.78 -2.01 -17.14
N GLN A 378 10.63 -0.93 -17.89
CA GLN A 378 9.56 -0.67 -18.85
C GLN A 378 9.89 -1.10 -20.29
N ASN A 379 11.04 -1.71 -20.53
CA ASN A 379 11.56 -2.04 -21.86
C ASN A 379 10.63 -2.89 -22.77
N ARG A 380 9.60 -3.51 -22.17
CA ARG A 380 8.59 -4.31 -22.88
C ARG A 380 7.25 -3.60 -22.99
N VAL A 381 7.04 -2.55 -22.24
CA VAL A 381 5.80 -1.78 -22.26
C VAL A 381 5.86 -0.86 -23.47
N THR A 382 5.06 -1.17 -24.48
CA THR A 382 5.08 -0.43 -25.75
C THR A 382 4.14 0.76 -25.77
N ASP A 383 3.18 0.80 -24.87
CA ASP A 383 2.23 1.90 -24.73
C ASP A 383 2.77 2.95 -23.77
N GLU A 384 2.87 4.21 -24.21
CA GLU A 384 3.42 5.31 -23.43
C GLU A 384 2.53 5.71 -22.24
N ASP A 385 1.21 5.59 -22.37
CA ASP A 385 0.28 5.85 -21.28
C ASP A 385 0.41 4.80 -20.17
N HIS A 386 0.57 3.52 -20.53
CA HIS A 386 0.86 2.46 -19.57
C HIS A 386 2.22 2.62 -18.89
N ARG A 387 3.26 3.12 -19.59
CA ARG A 387 4.53 3.50 -18.99
C ARG A 387 4.35 4.60 -17.95
N HIS A 388 3.56 5.60 -18.28
CA HIS A 388 3.25 6.72 -17.41
C HIS A 388 2.51 6.27 -16.14
N ILE A 389 1.42 5.49 -16.29
CA ILE A 389 0.66 4.90 -15.19
C ILE A 389 1.59 4.09 -14.26
N GLN A 390 2.42 3.22 -14.84
CA GLN A 390 3.33 2.37 -14.09
C GLN A 390 4.34 3.20 -13.28
N ARG A 391 4.93 4.25 -13.89
CA ARG A 391 5.92 5.10 -13.21
C ARG A 391 5.31 5.90 -12.07
N GLN A 392 4.11 6.48 -12.23
CA GLN A 392 3.42 7.18 -11.15
C GLN A 392 2.99 6.24 -10.02
N ALA A 393 2.58 5.00 -10.33
CA ALA A 393 2.29 4.00 -9.31
C ALA A 393 3.54 3.65 -8.47
N PHE A 394 4.70 3.50 -9.09
CA PHE A 394 5.96 3.34 -8.36
C PHE A 394 6.32 4.58 -7.55
N ALA A 395 6.12 5.78 -8.10
CA ALA A 395 6.36 7.03 -7.39
C ALA A 395 5.53 7.13 -6.11
N GLY A 396 4.23 6.83 -6.20
CA GLY A 396 3.32 6.81 -5.04
C GLY A 396 3.82 5.88 -3.93
N LEU A 397 4.24 4.65 -4.26
CA LEU A 397 4.81 3.72 -3.28
C LEU A 397 6.11 4.25 -2.65
N MET A 398 6.96 4.91 -3.43
CA MET A 398 8.22 5.44 -2.90
C MET A 398 7.99 6.67 -2.00
N TRP A 399 7.05 7.55 -2.36
CA TRP A 399 6.65 8.69 -1.54
C TRP A 399 5.90 8.28 -0.27
N SER A 400 5.17 7.16 -0.29
CA SER A 400 4.39 6.66 0.86
C SER A 400 5.23 5.88 1.88
N LYS A 401 6.55 5.92 1.79
CA LYS A 401 7.43 5.47 2.88
C LYS A 401 7.38 6.47 4.03
N GLN A 402 7.27 5.95 5.27
CA GLN A 402 7.17 6.80 6.45
C GLN A 402 8.00 6.22 7.61
N PHE A 403 8.64 7.10 8.37
CA PHE A 403 9.18 6.69 9.67
C PHE A 403 8.03 6.48 10.65
N TYR A 404 7.92 5.27 11.17
CA TYR A 404 6.89 4.87 12.11
C TYR A 404 7.50 4.63 13.49
N TYR A 405 7.13 5.49 14.45
CA TYR A 405 7.57 5.37 15.84
C TYR A 405 6.36 5.16 16.75
N TYR A 406 6.36 4.04 17.49
CA TYR A 406 5.34 3.74 18.48
C TYR A 406 5.89 2.79 19.54
N ASP A 407 5.88 3.22 20.79
CA ASP A 407 6.27 2.41 21.96
C ASP A 407 5.06 2.29 22.88
N VAL A 408 4.42 1.11 22.88
CA VAL A 408 3.17 0.87 23.62
C VAL A 408 3.36 1.03 25.11
N ASN A 409 4.51 0.63 25.69
CA ASN A 409 4.76 0.86 27.11
C ASN A 409 4.72 2.34 27.45
N ARG A 410 5.39 3.17 26.66
CA ARG A 410 5.38 4.63 26.88
C ARG A 410 4.03 5.25 26.60
N TRP A 411 3.30 4.73 25.65
CA TRP A 411 1.95 5.20 25.33
C TRP A 411 0.99 4.90 26.49
N LEU A 412 1.07 3.68 27.10
CA LEU A 412 0.22 3.26 28.22
C LEU A 412 0.61 3.89 29.56
N ASP A 413 1.90 4.01 29.86
CA ASP A 413 2.40 4.41 31.19
C ASP A 413 2.87 5.86 31.24
N GLY A 414 3.04 6.53 30.09
CA GLY A 414 3.61 7.88 30.01
C GLY A 414 5.13 7.91 30.18
N ASP A 415 5.70 9.11 30.17
CA ASP A 415 7.13 9.33 30.38
C ASP A 415 7.45 9.54 31.85
N PRO A 416 8.55 8.98 32.37
CA PRO A 416 8.98 9.20 33.74
C PRO A 416 9.10 10.69 34.09
N GLY A 417 8.43 11.10 35.17
CA GLY A 417 8.50 12.46 35.71
C GLY A 417 7.73 13.51 34.88
N ARG A 418 6.83 13.09 33.97
CA ARG A 418 6.03 13.97 33.12
C ARG A 418 4.55 13.58 33.14
N TYR A 419 3.86 13.85 32.04
CA TYR A 419 2.45 13.57 31.85
C TYR A 419 2.09 12.11 32.16
N THR A 420 1.10 11.92 33.02
CA THR A 420 0.50 10.59 33.29
C THR A 420 -0.75 10.44 32.43
N PRO A 421 -0.78 9.44 31.55
CA PRO A 421 -1.97 9.17 30.74
C PRO A 421 -3.22 8.88 31.58
N PRO A 422 -4.42 9.11 31.02
CA PRO A 422 -5.66 8.78 31.72
C PRO A 422 -5.70 7.31 32.15
N PRO A 423 -6.22 6.99 33.37
CA PRO A 423 -6.26 5.59 33.86
C PRO A 423 -7.03 4.63 32.93
N GLN A 424 -8.00 5.12 32.18
CA GLN A 424 -8.82 4.38 31.22
C GLN A 424 -7.97 3.78 30.10
N ARG A 425 -6.88 4.47 29.67
CA ARG A 425 -5.95 3.97 28.66
C ARG A 425 -5.37 2.60 28.99
N LYS A 426 -5.11 2.33 30.27
CA LYS A 426 -4.60 1.02 30.74
C LYS A 426 -5.60 -0.12 30.60
N LYS A 427 -6.88 0.17 30.33
CA LYS A 427 -7.97 -0.80 30.10
C LYS A 427 -8.50 -0.75 28.68
N GLY A 428 -7.93 0.09 27.83
CA GLY A 428 -8.31 0.27 26.42
C GLY A 428 -7.46 -0.59 25.47
N ARG A 429 -7.36 -0.12 24.22
CA ARG A 429 -6.59 -0.75 23.16
C ARG A 429 -5.12 -0.94 23.58
N ASN A 430 -4.46 -1.93 22.98
CA ASN A 430 -3.03 -2.25 23.14
C ASN A 430 -2.60 -2.65 24.56
N GLN A 431 -3.52 -2.72 25.56
CA GLN A 431 -3.17 -3.14 26.92
C GLN A 431 -2.51 -4.53 26.99
N HIS A 432 -2.82 -5.40 26.05
CA HIS A 432 -2.29 -6.77 25.96
C HIS A 432 -1.07 -6.89 25.06
N TRP A 433 -0.65 -5.81 24.39
CA TRP A 433 0.45 -5.82 23.43
C TRP A 433 1.61 -4.89 23.82
N ARG A 434 2.00 -4.93 25.10
CA ARG A 434 3.01 -4.04 25.67
C ARG A 434 4.41 -4.13 25.06
N HIS A 435 4.74 -5.23 24.41
CA HIS A 435 6.05 -5.44 23.77
C HIS A 435 6.14 -4.82 22.36
N LEU A 436 5.05 -4.25 21.84
CA LEU A 436 5.09 -3.54 20.56
C LEU A 436 5.95 -2.28 20.68
N GLN A 437 7.03 -2.25 19.89
CA GLN A 437 7.96 -1.13 19.82
C GLN A 437 8.44 -0.92 18.40
N ASN A 438 7.92 0.06 17.71
CA ASN A 438 8.23 0.38 16.33
C ASN A 438 9.20 1.56 16.26
N TYR A 439 10.16 1.51 15.36
CA TYR A 439 11.15 2.59 15.13
C TYR A 439 11.78 2.45 13.74
N ASP A 440 10.97 2.24 12.73
CA ASP A 440 11.40 1.79 11.41
C ASP A 440 10.72 2.60 10.28
N ILE A 441 11.31 2.53 9.07
CA ILE A 441 10.69 3.04 7.85
C ILE A 441 9.77 1.94 7.32
N ILE A 442 8.49 2.28 7.12
CA ILE A 442 7.44 1.37 6.65
C ILE A 442 6.79 1.95 5.40
N SER A 443 6.43 1.05 4.46
CA SER A 443 5.56 1.38 3.34
C SER A 443 4.12 1.47 3.83
N MET A 444 3.55 2.68 3.79
CA MET A 444 2.17 2.94 4.23
C MET A 444 1.18 2.82 3.07
N PRO A 445 -0.10 2.51 3.35
CA PRO A 445 -1.17 2.63 2.35
C PRO A 445 -1.24 4.04 1.78
N ASP A 446 -1.31 5.04 2.66
CA ASP A 446 -1.09 6.46 2.37
C ASP A 446 -0.41 7.17 3.55
N LYS A 447 -0.23 8.51 3.45
CA LYS A 447 0.45 9.32 4.48
C LYS A 447 -0.48 10.33 5.16
N TRP A 448 -1.75 10.26 4.89
CA TRP A 448 -2.75 11.14 5.49
C TRP A 448 -3.82 10.36 6.26
N GLU A 449 -4.55 9.44 5.61
CA GLU A 449 -5.59 8.61 6.22
C GLU A 449 -4.99 7.49 7.07
N TYR A 450 -4.03 6.74 6.49
CA TYR A 450 -3.38 5.59 7.13
C TYR A 450 -1.90 5.85 7.49
N PRO A 451 -1.61 6.80 8.41
CA PRO A 451 -0.24 7.07 8.85
C PRO A 451 0.27 6.02 9.87
N TRP A 452 -0.18 4.78 9.73
CA TRP A 452 0.24 3.60 10.50
C TRP A 452 0.36 2.37 9.61
N TYR A 453 0.96 1.29 10.10
CA TYR A 453 1.09 0.10 9.28
C TYR A 453 -0.25 -0.66 9.15
N ALA A 454 -0.46 -1.27 7.96
CA ALA A 454 -1.55 -2.17 7.67
C ALA A 454 -0.95 -3.47 7.11
N ALA A 455 -1.18 -4.61 7.79
CA ALA A 455 -0.39 -5.82 7.57
C ALA A 455 -0.58 -6.45 6.19
N TRP A 456 -1.83 -6.59 5.72
CA TRP A 456 -2.06 -7.19 4.41
C TRP A 456 -1.83 -6.22 3.26
N ASP A 457 -2.05 -4.94 3.46
CA ASP A 457 -1.69 -3.88 2.51
C ASP A 457 -0.19 -3.92 2.22
N LEU A 458 0.64 -3.87 3.25
CA LEU A 458 2.10 -3.95 3.14
C LEU A 458 2.55 -5.20 2.37
N ALA A 459 1.90 -6.34 2.58
CA ALA A 459 2.21 -7.56 1.85
C ALA A 459 1.99 -7.38 0.33
N PHE A 460 0.92 -6.70 -0.08
CA PHE A 460 0.67 -6.36 -1.48
C PHE A 460 1.60 -5.29 -2.01
N HIS A 461 1.93 -4.26 -1.21
CA HIS A 461 2.91 -3.22 -1.60
C HIS A 461 4.27 -3.82 -1.96
N CYS A 462 4.72 -4.83 -1.21
CA CYS A 462 6.02 -5.48 -1.43
C CYS A 462 6.14 -6.13 -2.80
N ILE A 463 5.05 -6.50 -3.46
CA ILE A 463 5.07 -7.15 -4.77
C ILE A 463 5.56 -6.19 -5.87
N PRO A 464 4.94 -5.03 -6.12
CA PRO A 464 5.49 -4.06 -7.06
C PRO A 464 6.81 -3.45 -6.57
N ILE A 465 7.00 -3.19 -5.28
CA ILE A 465 8.28 -2.69 -4.74
C ILE A 465 9.43 -3.62 -5.09
N ALA A 466 9.24 -4.94 -5.06
CA ALA A 466 10.29 -5.90 -5.40
C ALA A 466 10.82 -5.76 -6.85
N ARG A 467 10.08 -5.09 -7.74
CA ARG A 467 10.54 -4.79 -9.12
C ARG A 467 11.61 -3.72 -9.16
N ILE A 468 11.57 -2.78 -8.21
CA ILE A 468 12.44 -1.60 -8.18
C ILE A 468 13.41 -1.62 -7.00
N ASP A 469 13.04 -2.23 -5.88
CA ASP A 469 13.85 -2.36 -4.66
C ASP A 469 13.57 -3.67 -3.92
N PRO A 470 14.09 -4.81 -4.41
CA PRO A 470 13.82 -6.11 -3.80
C PRO A 470 14.33 -6.23 -2.36
N GLU A 471 15.42 -5.53 -2.00
CA GLU A 471 15.95 -5.55 -0.64
C GLU A 471 15.00 -4.84 0.35
N PHE A 472 14.42 -3.69 -0.02
CA PHE A 472 13.44 -3.03 0.81
C PHE A 472 12.17 -3.90 0.96
N ALA A 473 11.67 -4.49 -0.13
CA ALA A 473 10.50 -5.38 -0.08
C ALA A 473 10.71 -6.58 0.84
N LYS A 474 11.87 -7.27 0.75
CA LYS A 474 12.24 -8.38 1.64
C LYS A 474 12.29 -7.93 3.10
N ASN A 475 12.92 -6.79 3.37
CA ASN A 475 13.05 -6.25 4.71
C ASN A 475 11.71 -5.86 5.32
N GLN A 476 10.76 -5.29 4.53
CA GLN A 476 9.41 -4.98 4.99
C GLN A 476 8.64 -6.24 5.42
N LEU A 477 8.72 -7.32 4.63
CA LEU A 477 8.07 -8.58 4.97
C LEU A 477 8.69 -9.22 6.23
N LEU A 478 10.01 -9.16 6.39
CA LEU A 478 10.67 -9.65 7.60
C LEU A 478 10.38 -8.77 8.83
N LEU A 479 10.17 -7.46 8.62
CA LEU A 479 9.93 -6.52 9.72
C LEU A 479 8.68 -6.89 10.51
N LEU A 480 7.55 -7.13 9.84
CA LEU A 480 6.30 -7.51 10.50
C LEU A 480 6.35 -8.89 11.18
N LEU A 481 7.34 -9.71 10.85
CA LEU A 481 7.58 -11.02 11.45
C LEU A 481 8.52 -10.95 12.67
N ASN A 482 9.10 -9.78 12.97
CA ASN A 482 9.94 -9.61 14.13
C ASN A 482 9.13 -9.58 15.44
N GLU A 483 9.76 -9.94 16.56
CA GLU A 483 9.14 -10.07 17.87
C GLU A 483 8.53 -8.77 18.41
N TRP A 484 9.02 -7.63 17.96
CA TRP A 484 8.48 -6.31 18.34
C TRP A 484 7.41 -5.77 17.39
N TYR A 485 6.95 -6.59 16.43
CA TYR A 485 5.76 -6.38 15.59
C TYR A 485 4.77 -7.53 15.76
N MET A 486 5.21 -8.78 15.55
CA MET A 486 4.36 -9.96 15.72
C MET A 486 4.15 -10.23 17.22
N HIS A 487 2.93 -10.52 17.61
CA HIS A 487 2.63 -10.90 19.00
C HIS A 487 3.31 -12.25 19.36
N PRO A 488 3.77 -12.45 20.60
CA PRO A 488 4.41 -13.71 21.02
C PRO A 488 3.60 -14.99 20.80
N ASN A 489 2.26 -14.91 20.72
CA ASN A 489 1.42 -16.04 20.36
C ASN A 489 1.47 -16.42 18.86
N GLY A 490 2.19 -15.64 18.02
CA GLY A 490 2.31 -15.82 16.57
C GLY A 490 1.32 -15.00 15.75
N GLN A 491 0.44 -14.22 16.37
CA GLN A 491 -0.47 -13.35 15.66
C GLN A 491 0.27 -12.19 14.99
N ILE A 492 -0.04 -11.94 13.71
CA ILE A 492 0.25 -10.67 13.02
C ILE A 492 -1.04 -9.87 13.10
N PRO A 493 -1.14 -8.81 13.91
CA PRO A 493 -2.34 -7.97 13.95
C PRO A 493 -2.54 -7.24 12.63
N ALA A 494 -3.80 -6.91 12.32
CA ALA A 494 -4.13 -6.13 11.13
C ALA A 494 -3.38 -4.80 11.10
N TYR A 495 -3.36 -4.11 12.24
CA TYR A 495 -2.74 -2.81 12.49
C TYR A 495 -2.56 -2.62 14.02
N GLU A 496 -1.95 -1.52 14.45
CA GLU A 496 -1.79 -1.24 15.90
C GLU A 496 -3.06 -0.72 16.58
N TRP A 497 -4.09 -0.43 15.84
CA TRP A 497 -5.32 0.16 16.34
C TRP A 497 -6.13 -0.79 17.23
N ASN A 498 -6.37 -2.00 16.74
CA ASN A 498 -7.14 -3.01 17.44
C ASN A 498 -6.46 -4.38 17.35
N PHE A 499 -5.98 -4.89 18.48
CA PHE A 499 -5.27 -6.17 18.54
C PHE A 499 -6.15 -7.38 18.17
N SER A 500 -7.47 -7.31 18.36
CA SER A 500 -8.37 -8.43 18.02
C SER A 500 -8.60 -8.60 16.52
N ASP A 501 -8.36 -7.56 15.72
CA ASP A 501 -8.55 -7.60 14.29
C ASP A 501 -7.40 -8.30 13.59
N VAL A 502 -7.72 -9.09 12.58
CA VAL A 502 -6.75 -9.79 11.76
C VAL A 502 -7.12 -9.67 10.29
N ASN A 503 -6.10 -9.58 9.46
CA ASN A 503 -6.23 -9.61 8.01
C ASN A 503 -6.07 -11.04 7.46
N PRO A 504 -6.48 -11.29 6.21
CA PRO A 504 -6.17 -12.55 5.54
C PRO A 504 -4.69 -12.89 5.60
N PRO A 505 -4.30 -14.17 5.76
CA PRO A 505 -2.90 -14.57 5.89
C PRO A 505 -2.16 -14.56 4.53
N VAL A 506 -2.11 -13.40 3.86
CA VAL A 506 -1.44 -13.22 2.55
C VAL A 506 0.06 -13.01 2.64
N HIS A 507 0.60 -12.89 3.86
CA HIS A 507 2.02 -12.60 4.07
C HIS A 507 2.95 -13.67 3.44
N ALA A 508 2.61 -14.95 3.60
CA ALA A 508 3.36 -16.04 2.97
C ALA A 508 3.31 -16.00 1.43
N TYR A 509 2.17 -15.61 0.87
CA TYR A 509 2.04 -15.39 -0.56
C TYR A 509 2.99 -14.28 -1.05
N ALA A 510 3.02 -13.16 -0.34
CA ALA A 510 3.90 -12.05 -0.68
C ALA A 510 5.39 -12.43 -0.57
N VAL A 511 5.78 -13.16 0.49
CA VAL A 511 7.15 -13.69 0.66
C VAL A 511 7.55 -14.53 -0.55
N GLN A 512 6.71 -15.47 -0.96
CA GLN A 512 6.96 -16.34 -2.11
C GLN A 512 7.05 -15.54 -3.41
N ARG A 513 6.16 -14.54 -3.62
CA ARG A 513 6.19 -13.69 -4.81
C ARG A 513 7.42 -12.80 -4.87
N VAL A 514 7.80 -12.16 -3.78
CA VAL A 514 9.01 -11.31 -3.68
C VAL A 514 10.26 -12.16 -3.90
N TYR A 515 10.35 -13.33 -3.28
CA TYR A 515 11.45 -14.28 -3.53
C TYR A 515 11.58 -14.63 -5.02
N GLN A 516 10.48 -14.94 -5.70
CA GLN A 516 10.50 -15.27 -7.12
C GLN A 516 10.88 -14.11 -8.02
N ILE A 517 10.47 -12.88 -7.68
CA ILE A 517 10.85 -11.67 -8.40
C ILE A 517 12.35 -11.46 -8.24
N ASP A 518 12.85 -11.48 -7.00
CA ASP A 518 14.26 -11.33 -6.69
C ASP A 518 15.13 -12.41 -7.37
N LYS A 519 14.74 -13.70 -7.27
CA LYS A 519 15.41 -14.83 -7.96
C LYS A 519 15.56 -14.58 -9.46
N LYS A 520 14.53 -14.01 -10.11
CA LYS A 520 14.58 -13.67 -11.55
C LYS A 520 15.51 -12.50 -11.85
N LEU A 521 15.46 -11.46 -11.03
CA LEU A 521 16.35 -10.29 -11.17
C LEU A 521 17.81 -10.69 -10.96
N ASN A 522 18.09 -11.64 -10.08
CA ASN A 522 19.42 -12.18 -9.80
C ASN A 522 19.83 -13.37 -10.70
N GLY A 523 19.30 -13.44 -11.92
CA GLY A 523 19.71 -14.47 -12.91
C GLY A 523 19.39 -15.91 -12.50
N GLY A 524 18.35 -16.12 -11.70
CA GLY A 524 17.90 -17.44 -11.23
C GLY A 524 18.44 -17.85 -9.86
N LYS A 525 19.29 -17.04 -9.23
CA LYS A 525 19.80 -17.29 -7.88
C LYS A 525 18.83 -16.70 -6.86
N GLY A 526 18.21 -17.55 -6.03
CA GLY A 526 17.33 -17.13 -4.95
C GLY A 526 18.08 -16.72 -3.68
N ASP A 527 17.44 -15.87 -2.88
CA ASP A 527 17.91 -15.49 -1.55
C ASP A 527 17.41 -16.51 -0.51
N GLN A 528 18.23 -17.51 -0.26
CA GLN A 528 17.93 -18.59 0.70
C GLN A 528 17.71 -18.04 2.12
N GLU A 529 18.58 -17.13 2.59
CA GLU A 529 18.51 -16.59 3.95
C GLU A 529 17.17 -15.88 4.19
N PHE A 530 16.73 -15.05 3.23
CA PHE A 530 15.42 -14.40 3.29
C PHE A 530 14.29 -15.43 3.44
N LEU A 531 14.33 -16.48 2.61
CA LEU A 531 13.25 -17.47 2.57
C LEU A 531 13.20 -18.32 3.85
N GLU A 532 14.36 -18.71 4.39
CA GLU A 532 14.46 -19.45 5.65
C GLU A 532 13.99 -18.62 6.84
N ARG A 533 14.44 -17.36 6.95
CA ARG A 533 14.01 -16.44 8.02
C ARG A 533 12.50 -16.23 8.00
N ALA A 534 11.94 -16.00 6.82
CA ALA A 534 10.49 -15.86 6.66
C ALA A 534 9.75 -17.15 7.04
N MET A 535 10.24 -18.31 6.57
CA MET A 535 9.63 -19.61 6.86
C MET A 535 9.53 -19.90 8.37
N HIS A 536 10.62 -19.70 9.12
CA HIS A 536 10.65 -19.95 10.56
C HIS A 536 9.63 -19.09 11.33
N LYS A 537 9.49 -17.82 10.97
CA LYS A 537 8.54 -16.92 11.62
C LYS A 537 7.08 -17.16 11.18
N LEU A 538 6.87 -17.43 9.90
CA LEU A 538 5.55 -17.77 9.38
C LEU A 538 5.00 -19.07 9.95
N MET A 539 5.85 -20.01 10.38
CA MET A 539 5.41 -21.22 11.09
C MET A 539 4.71 -20.88 12.42
N LEU A 540 5.15 -19.83 13.13
CA LEU A 540 4.48 -19.35 14.36
C LEU A 540 3.11 -18.77 14.02
N ASN A 541 3.04 -17.94 13.00
CA ASN A 541 1.79 -17.35 12.53
C ASN A 541 0.83 -18.44 12.01
N PHE A 542 1.31 -19.42 11.27
CA PHE A 542 0.52 -20.55 10.81
C PHE A 542 -0.08 -21.35 11.99
N THR A 543 0.71 -21.59 13.04
CA THR A 543 0.25 -22.30 14.24
C THR A 543 -0.83 -21.51 14.97
N TRP A 544 -0.68 -20.17 15.07
CA TRP A 544 -1.70 -19.31 15.64
C TRP A 544 -3.02 -19.42 14.88
N TRP A 545 -3.00 -19.38 13.55
CA TRP A 545 -4.18 -19.54 12.71
C TRP A 545 -4.83 -20.92 12.85
N VAL A 546 -4.03 -22.00 12.85
CA VAL A 546 -4.53 -23.37 13.01
C VAL A 546 -5.27 -23.56 14.34
N ASN A 547 -4.94 -22.78 15.36
CA ASN A 547 -5.63 -22.83 16.66
C ASN A 547 -6.94 -22.01 16.69
N ARG A 548 -7.29 -21.31 15.64
CA ARG A 548 -8.57 -20.57 15.48
C ARG A 548 -9.60 -21.38 14.68
N LYS A 549 -9.70 -22.66 14.96
CA LYS A 549 -10.72 -23.53 14.39
C LYS A 549 -12.07 -23.30 15.06
N ASP A 550 -13.11 -23.80 14.39
CA ASP A 550 -14.43 -23.97 14.99
C ASP A 550 -14.35 -24.74 16.32
N SER A 551 -15.31 -24.50 17.20
CA SER A 551 -15.33 -25.08 18.56
C SER A 551 -15.33 -26.62 18.58
N GLU A 552 -15.63 -27.26 17.45
CA GLU A 552 -15.69 -28.72 17.31
C GLU A 552 -14.43 -29.30 16.65
N GLY A 553 -13.48 -28.45 16.22
CA GLY A 553 -12.21 -28.89 15.66
C GLY A 553 -12.28 -29.44 14.23
N ASN A 554 -13.32 -29.12 13.46
CA ASN A 554 -13.58 -29.68 12.13
C ASN A 554 -12.67 -29.14 11.01
N ASN A 555 -11.71 -28.25 11.30
CA ASN A 555 -10.87 -27.54 10.35
C ASN A 555 -11.63 -26.54 9.44
N ILE A 556 -12.74 -26.02 9.93
CA ILE A 556 -13.39 -24.80 9.46
C ILE A 556 -12.85 -23.65 10.31
N PHE A 557 -12.64 -22.49 9.72
CA PHE A 557 -11.98 -21.38 10.41
C PHE A 557 -12.91 -20.19 10.55
N GLU A 558 -12.96 -19.64 11.77
CA GLU A 558 -13.61 -18.38 12.09
C GLU A 558 -12.56 -17.26 11.96
N GLY A 559 -12.61 -16.52 10.87
CA GLY A 559 -11.65 -15.42 10.62
C GLY A 559 -12.07 -14.10 11.28
N GLY A 560 -13.34 -13.93 11.55
CA GLY A 560 -13.91 -12.67 12.02
C GLY A 560 -13.87 -11.59 10.94
N PHE A 561 -13.22 -10.45 11.23
CA PHE A 561 -13.17 -9.26 10.37
C PHE A 561 -12.60 -9.53 8.96
N LEU A 562 -11.40 -10.06 8.85
CA LEU A 562 -10.69 -10.40 7.61
C LEU A 562 -10.57 -9.25 6.58
N GLY A 563 -10.59 -7.98 7.00
CA GLY A 563 -10.40 -6.84 6.12
C GLY A 563 -11.49 -6.62 5.06
N LEU A 564 -12.65 -7.29 5.20
CA LEU A 564 -13.79 -7.18 4.28
C LEU A 564 -14.98 -6.50 4.98
N ASP A 565 -14.87 -5.23 5.30
CA ASP A 565 -15.68 -4.47 6.24
C ASP A 565 -17.17 -4.80 6.22
N ASN A 566 -17.91 -4.28 5.23
CA ASN A 566 -19.37 -4.42 5.17
C ASN A 566 -19.86 -5.57 4.29
N ILE A 567 -18.99 -6.58 3.99
CA ILE A 567 -19.28 -7.66 3.02
C ILE A 567 -20.47 -8.57 3.42
N SER A 568 -20.79 -8.64 4.69
CA SER A 568 -21.87 -9.51 5.21
C SER A 568 -23.09 -8.69 5.67
N LEU A 569 -24.12 -9.39 6.15
CA LEU A 569 -25.33 -8.80 6.76
C LEU A 569 -25.03 -8.02 8.04
N PHE A 570 -23.99 -8.43 8.78
CA PHE A 570 -23.56 -7.88 10.05
C PHE A 570 -22.04 -7.95 10.16
N ASP A 571 -21.48 -7.25 11.15
CA ASP A 571 -20.07 -7.35 11.48
C ASP A 571 -19.71 -8.78 11.88
N ARG A 572 -18.90 -9.45 11.06
CA ARG A 572 -18.53 -10.85 11.22
C ARG A 572 -17.72 -11.13 12.49
N SER A 573 -17.04 -10.11 13.03
CA SER A 573 -16.31 -10.20 14.31
C SER A 573 -17.25 -10.28 15.51
N HIS A 574 -18.49 -9.84 15.36
CA HIS A 574 -19.48 -9.70 16.42
C HIS A 574 -20.72 -10.59 16.23
N ALA A 575 -20.59 -11.72 15.54
CA ALA A 575 -21.68 -12.70 15.35
C ALA A 575 -22.36 -13.12 16.68
N GLN A 576 -21.60 -13.15 17.77
CA GLN A 576 -22.07 -13.43 19.14
C GLN A 576 -23.10 -12.40 19.67
N HIS A 577 -23.14 -11.17 19.17
CA HIS A 577 -24.18 -10.20 19.49
C HIS A 577 -25.58 -10.71 19.11
N TYR A 578 -25.63 -11.58 18.10
CA TYR A 578 -26.83 -12.26 17.65
C TYR A 578 -27.01 -13.65 18.29
N LYS A 579 -26.22 -14.02 19.31
CA LYS A 579 -26.16 -15.37 19.91
C LYS A 579 -25.92 -16.46 18.86
N GLY A 580 -25.00 -16.17 17.92
CA GLY A 580 -24.68 -17.07 16.83
C GLY A 580 -23.18 -17.28 16.64
N LYS A 581 -22.85 -18.28 15.83
CA LYS A 581 -21.50 -18.56 15.33
C LYS A 581 -21.52 -18.52 13.81
N LEU A 582 -20.43 -18.05 13.21
CA LEU A 582 -20.30 -17.92 11.77
C LEU A 582 -19.13 -18.79 11.25
N GLU A 583 -19.46 -19.82 10.50
CA GLU A 583 -18.49 -20.59 9.71
C GLU A 583 -18.21 -19.86 8.40
N GLN A 584 -16.98 -19.42 8.22
CA GLN A 584 -16.60 -18.53 7.12
C GLN A 584 -16.00 -19.32 5.95
N ALA A 585 -16.58 -19.15 4.75
CA ALA A 585 -16.08 -19.77 3.52
C ALA A 585 -14.75 -19.13 3.09
N ASP A 586 -14.62 -17.82 3.24
CA ASP A 586 -13.36 -17.11 2.97
C ASP A 586 -12.27 -17.42 4.02
N GLY A 587 -12.58 -17.37 5.31
CA GLY A 587 -11.63 -17.69 6.38
C GLY A 587 -11.00 -19.07 6.19
N THR A 588 -11.83 -20.08 5.88
CA THR A 588 -11.37 -21.45 5.62
C THR A 588 -10.54 -21.53 4.33
N SER A 589 -10.93 -20.81 3.28
CA SER A 589 -10.22 -20.78 2.00
C SER A 589 -8.87 -20.06 2.10
N TRP A 590 -8.79 -18.97 2.87
CA TRP A 590 -7.54 -18.29 3.16
C TRP A 590 -6.54 -19.20 3.87
N MET A 591 -7.02 -20.05 4.79
CA MET A 591 -6.16 -21.02 5.47
C MET A 591 -5.69 -22.13 4.54
N ALA A 592 -6.50 -22.56 3.59
CA ALA A 592 -6.08 -23.50 2.55
C ALA A 592 -5.00 -22.87 1.65
N MET A 593 -5.19 -21.62 1.22
CA MET A 593 -4.17 -20.86 0.47
C MET A 593 -2.88 -20.73 1.27
N PHE A 594 -2.97 -20.35 2.56
CA PHE A 594 -1.80 -20.21 3.43
C PHE A 594 -1.02 -21.54 3.54
N SER A 595 -1.74 -22.67 3.70
CA SER A 595 -1.12 -24.00 3.73
C SER A 595 -0.36 -24.30 2.43
N LEU A 596 -0.93 -23.98 1.27
CA LEU A 596 -0.26 -24.16 -0.03
C LEU A 596 0.91 -23.20 -0.25
N ASN A 597 0.82 -21.95 0.23
CA ASN A 597 1.95 -21.01 0.17
C ASN A 597 3.12 -21.49 1.04
N MET A 598 2.84 -21.99 2.27
CA MET A 598 3.87 -22.56 3.15
C MET A 598 4.46 -23.85 2.57
N LEU A 599 3.62 -24.72 1.95
CA LEU A 599 4.08 -25.88 1.20
C LEU A 599 5.06 -25.44 0.10
N ARG A 600 4.72 -24.44 -0.69
CA ARG A 600 5.57 -23.97 -1.78
C ARG A 600 6.90 -23.40 -1.28
N ILE A 601 6.88 -22.59 -0.21
CA ILE A 601 8.11 -22.09 0.43
C ILE A 601 8.99 -23.25 0.92
N ALA A 602 8.40 -24.26 1.58
CA ALA A 602 9.14 -25.43 2.04
C ALA A 602 9.77 -26.21 0.87
N LEU A 603 9.05 -26.37 -0.25
CA LEU A 603 9.56 -27.03 -1.46
C LEU A 603 10.66 -26.21 -2.13
N ASP A 604 10.55 -24.89 -2.20
CA ASP A 604 11.62 -24.02 -2.72
C ASP A 604 12.88 -24.09 -1.83
N LEU A 605 12.73 -24.24 -0.51
CA LEU A 605 13.83 -24.43 0.42
C LEU A 605 14.47 -25.83 0.29
N CYS A 606 13.74 -26.83 -0.18
CA CYS A 606 14.32 -28.15 -0.46
C CYS A 606 15.40 -28.12 -1.55
N GLU A 607 15.45 -27.08 -2.40
CA GLU A 607 16.56 -26.86 -3.35
C GLU A 607 17.91 -26.71 -2.62
N TYR A 608 17.90 -26.27 -1.36
CA TYR A 608 19.07 -25.99 -0.53
C TYR A 608 19.27 -27.02 0.59
N ASN A 609 18.15 -27.47 1.22
CA ASN A 609 18.20 -28.42 2.32
C ASN A 609 16.94 -29.30 2.33
N THR A 610 17.15 -30.61 2.07
CA THR A 610 16.07 -31.61 1.98
C THR A 610 15.32 -31.84 3.31
N VAL A 611 15.81 -31.33 4.45
CA VAL A 611 15.08 -31.40 5.74
C VAL A 611 13.73 -30.69 5.65
N TYR A 612 13.56 -29.66 4.82
CA TYR A 612 12.30 -28.96 4.64
C TYR A 612 11.18 -29.82 4.02
N GLN A 613 11.48 -31.02 3.49
CA GLN A 613 10.45 -31.95 3.02
C GLN A 613 9.48 -32.40 4.14
N PHE A 614 9.93 -32.41 5.40
CA PHE A 614 9.06 -32.73 6.54
C PHE A 614 8.08 -31.57 6.81
N SER A 615 8.54 -30.32 6.66
CA SER A 615 7.65 -29.15 6.75
C SER A 615 6.65 -29.13 5.59
N ALA A 616 7.09 -29.45 4.37
CA ALA A 616 6.22 -29.58 3.20
C ALA A 616 5.10 -30.61 3.45
N THR A 617 5.43 -31.75 4.02
CA THR A 617 4.45 -32.79 4.38
C THR A 617 3.40 -32.28 5.37
N LYS A 618 3.83 -31.56 6.42
CA LYS A 618 2.92 -30.95 7.41
C LYS A 618 1.90 -30.02 6.76
N PHE A 619 2.35 -29.10 5.89
CA PHE A 619 1.45 -28.14 5.27
C PHE A 619 0.51 -28.80 4.26
N LEU A 620 0.97 -29.82 3.57
CA LEU A 620 0.11 -30.63 2.69
C LEU A 620 -0.99 -31.34 3.49
N GLU A 621 -0.66 -31.96 4.63
CA GLU A 621 -1.65 -32.60 5.50
C GLU A 621 -2.72 -31.59 5.97
N HIS A 622 -2.31 -30.40 6.43
CA HIS A 622 -3.27 -29.34 6.79
C HIS A 622 -4.17 -28.94 5.63
N PHE A 623 -3.61 -28.73 4.43
CA PHE A 623 -4.40 -28.43 3.24
C PHE A 623 -5.44 -29.51 2.95
N LEU A 624 -5.07 -30.79 3.03
CA LEU A 624 -5.97 -31.91 2.75
C LEU A 624 -7.11 -32.01 3.78
N TYR A 625 -6.83 -31.75 5.07
CA TYR A 625 -7.87 -31.71 6.10
C TYR A 625 -8.84 -30.54 5.87
N ILE A 626 -8.35 -29.35 5.53
CA ILE A 626 -9.18 -28.19 5.19
C ILE A 626 -10.04 -28.49 3.96
N ALA A 627 -9.46 -29.08 2.92
CA ALA A 627 -10.21 -29.50 1.73
C ALA A 627 -11.30 -30.53 2.06
N GLY A 628 -11.03 -31.43 3.01
CA GLY A 628 -12.01 -32.38 3.56
C GLY A 628 -13.17 -31.66 4.24
N ALA A 629 -12.89 -30.72 5.12
CA ALA A 629 -13.88 -29.95 5.86
C ALA A 629 -14.81 -29.17 4.92
N MET A 630 -14.23 -28.42 3.98
CA MET A 630 -15.01 -27.64 3.00
C MET A 630 -15.93 -28.49 2.12
N ASN A 631 -15.62 -29.77 1.94
CA ASN A 631 -16.40 -30.70 1.13
C ASN A 631 -17.29 -31.62 1.95
N ASN A 632 -17.42 -31.42 3.27
CA ASN A 632 -18.21 -32.17 4.22
C ASN A 632 -17.96 -33.71 4.18
N ILE A 633 -16.71 -34.14 4.20
CA ILE A 633 -16.35 -35.57 4.19
C ILE A 633 -16.47 -36.20 5.58
N SER A 634 -16.52 -35.38 6.64
CA SER A 634 -16.40 -35.86 8.02
C SER A 634 -17.67 -35.82 8.86
N SER A 635 -18.89 -35.84 8.30
CA SER A 635 -20.17 -35.92 9.01
C SER A 635 -20.87 -34.63 9.48
N GLU A 636 -22.10 -34.66 9.78
CA GLU A 636 -23.02 -33.79 10.57
C GLU A 636 -23.14 -32.29 10.28
N HIS A 637 -22.18 -31.68 9.58
CA HIS A 637 -22.19 -30.22 9.30
C HIS A 637 -22.78 -29.90 7.92
N ILE A 638 -23.35 -28.69 7.80
CA ILE A 638 -23.77 -28.14 6.51
C ILE A 638 -22.53 -27.75 5.72
N SER A 639 -22.40 -28.30 4.51
CA SER A 639 -21.33 -27.91 3.58
C SER A 639 -21.37 -26.41 3.28
N LEU A 640 -20.19 -25.76 3.26
CA LEU A 640 -20.05 -24.38 2.78
C LEU A 640 -20.40 -24.26 1.28
N TRP A 641 -20.32 -25.35 0.52
CA TRP A 641 -20.78 -25.42 -0.86
C TRP A 641 -22.32 -25.58 -0.93
N ASP A 642 -22.94 -24.81 -1.80
CA ASP A 642 -24.36 -24.93 -2.13
C ASP A 642 -24.51 -25.58 -3.51
N ASP A 643 -25.11 -26.76 -3.57
CA ASP A 643 -25.28 -27.54 -4.82
C ASP A 643 -26.29 -26.89 -5.77
N GLU A 644 -27.35 -26.23 -5.25
CA GLU A 644 -28.36 -25.53 -6.03
C GLU A 644 -27.77 -24.32 -6.75
N ASP A 645 -27.11 -23.43 -6.00
CA ASP A 645 -26.49 -22.23 -6.54
C ASP A 645 -25.13 -22.48 -7.19
N SER A 646 -24.52 -23.65 -6.94
CA SER A 646 -23.14 -23.97 -7.35
C SER A 646 -22.13 -22.89 -6.91
N PHE A 647 -22.21 -22.52 -5.63
CA PHE A 647 -21.41 -21.45 -5.07
C PHE A 647 -21.07 -21.71 -3.58
N PHE A 648 -20.03 -21.06 -3.05
CA PHE A 648 -19.69 -21.14 -1.63
C PHE A 648 -20.33 -20.01 -0.84
N TYR A 649 -20.81 -20.30 0.37
CA TYR A 649 -21.44 -19.37 1.28
C TYR A 649 -20.99 -19.59 2.71
N ASP A 650 -21.01 -18.54 3.51
CA ASP A 650 -20.90 -18.63 4.95
C ASP A 650 -22.12 -19.35 5.54
N VAL A 651 -21.92 -20.08 6.63
CA VAL A 651 -23.00 -20.75 7.38
C VAL A 651 -23.13 -20.11 8.76
N PHE A 652 -24.32 -19.65 9.07
CA PHE A 652 -24.65 -19.02 10.33
C PHE A 652 -25.46 -19.98 11.23
N HIS A 653 -24.89 -20.26 12.42
CA HIS A 653 -25.49 -21.10 13.45
C HIS A 653 -26.13 -20.21 14.52
N LEU A 654 -27.42 -20.18 14.61
CA LEU A 654 -28.19 -19.54 15.68
C LEU A 654 -28.52 -20.55 16.77
N GLU A 655 -28.33 -20.16 18.03
CA GLU A 655 -28.67 -21.02 19.16
C GLU A 655 -30.16 -21.49 19.09
N GLY A 656 -30.37 -22.79 19.11
CA GLY A 656 -31.71 -23.42 19.04
C GLY A 656 -32.40 -23.39 17.68
N LYS A 657 -31.70 -23.09 16.59
CA LYS A 657 -32.20 -23.12 15.21
C LYS A 657 -31.31 -23.96 14.31
N ASP A 658 -31.85 -24.46 13.22
CA ASP A 658 -31.03 -25.11 12.19
C ASP A 658 -30.04 -24.13 11.56
N PRO A 659 -28.82 -24.58 11.26
CA PRO A 659 -27.81 -23.78 10.58
C PRO A 659 -28.32 -23.28 9.22
N LYS A 660 -27.96 -22.05 8.86
CA LYS A 660 -28.43 -21.41 7.63
C LYS A 660 -27.29 -20.86 6.80
N LYS A 661 -27.25 -21.21 5.52
CA LYS A 661 -26.35 -20.57 4.54
C LYS A 661 -26.77 -19.12 4.29
N LEU A 662 -25.85 -18.21 4.39
CA LEU A 662 -26.00 -16.80 4.00
C LEU A 662 -25.79 -16.68 2.49
N LYS A 663 -26.88 -16.80 1.70
CA LYS A 663 -26.82 -16.80 0.23
C LYS A 663 -26.49 -15.41 -0.36
N VAL A 664 -25.40 -14.82 0.12
CA VAL A 664 -24.84 -13.56 -0.37
C VAL A 664 -23.78 -13.88 -1.43
N ARG A 665 -24.08 -13.60 -2.70
CA ARG A 665 -23.15 -13.80 -3.82
C ARG A 665 -22.09 -12.70 -3.81
N SER A 666 -21.01 -12.93 -3.07
CA SER A 666 -19.88 -12.02 -2.92
C SER A 666 -18.56 -12.72 -3.24
N ILE A 667 -17.47 -11.94 -3.20
CA ILE A 667 -16.10 -12.49 -3.34
C ILE A 667 -15.78 -13.57 -2.31
N VAL A 668 -16.48 -13.62 -1.17
CA VAL A 668 -16.34 -14.70 -0.18
C VAL A 668 -16.42 -16.07 -0.86
N GLY A 669 -17.36 -16.25 -1.80
CA GLY A 669 -17.50 -17.47 -2.57
C GLY A 669 -16.52 -17.66 -3.72
N LEU A 670 -15.71 -16.65 -4.06
CA LEU A 670 -14.64 -16.72 -5.09
C LEU A 670 -13.26 -17.00 -4.47
N ILE A 671 -13.05 -16.67 -3.20
CA ILE A 671 -11.76 -16.86 -2.50
C ILE A 671 -11.25 -18.32 -2.53
N PRO A 672 -12.09 -19.38 -2.57
CA PRO A 672 -11.62 -20.74 -2.76
C PRO A 672 -10.74 -20.97 -4.01
N LEU A 673 -10.85 -20.12 -5.04
CA LEU A 673 -9.97 -20.14 -6.22
C LEU A 673 -8.49 -19.84 -5.88
N PHE A 674 -8.22 -19.14 -4.77
CA PHE A 674 -6.86 -18.72 -4.41
C PHE A 674 -6.02 -19.88 -3.85
N ALA A 675 -6.66 -20.89 -3.29
CA ALA A 675 -6.00 -22.08 -2.81
C ALA A 675 -5.68 -23.04 -3.99
N VAL A 676 -4.68 -22.67 -4.75
CA VAL A 676 -4.19 -23.40 -5.93
C VAL A 676 -2.66 -23.37 -6.00
N GLU A 677 -2.03 -24.55 -6.17
CA GLU A 677 -0.58 -24.66 -6.35
C GLU A 677 -0.23 -25.78 -7.32
N PRO A 678 0.25 -25.45 -8.52
CA PRO A 678 0.77 -26.43 -9.47
C PRO A 678 2.23 -26.73 -9.14
N ILE A 679 2.59 -28.02 -9.16
CA ILE A 679 3.93 -28.51 -8.86
C ILE A 679 4.43 -29.37 -10.02
N ARG A 680 5.69 -29.22 -10.41
CA ARG A 680 6.33 -30.04 -11.43
C ARG A 680 6.70 -31.40 -10.83
N GLU A 681 6.47 -32.48 -11.60
CA GLU A 681 6.72 -33.84 -11.12
C GLU A 681 8.20 -34.11 -10.82
N ASP A 682 9.12 -33.51 -11.58
CA ASP A 682 10.58 -33.63 -11.42
C ASP A 682 11.07 -33.19 -10.03
N LEU A 683 10.32 -32.30 -9.34
CA LEU A 683 10.64 -31.89 -7.98
C LEU A 683 10.57 -33.07 -6.99
N PHE A 684 9.66 -34.02 -7.21
CA PHE A 684 9.47 -35.15 -6.29
C PHE A 684 10.55 -36.23 -6.42
N ASP A 685 11.26 -36.29 -7.54
CA ASP A 685 12.34 -37.24 -7.74
C ASP A 685 13.50 -36.98 -6.78
N ASN A 686 13.65 -35.73 -6.36
CA ASN A 686 14.65 -35.30 -5.37
C ASN A 686 14.14 -35.29 -3.91
N LEU A 687 12.86 -35.65 -3.66
CA LEU A 687 12.21 -35.59 -2.34
C LEU A 687 11.53 -36.92 -2.00
N PRO A 688 12.29 -38.00 -1.81
CA PRO A 688 11.73 -39.35 -1.66
C PRO A 688 10.86 -39.52 -0.41
N GLU A 689 11.22 -38.89 0.72
CA GLU A 689 10.41 -38.99 1.93
C GLU A 689 9.08 -38.24 1.82
N PHE A 690 9.08 -37.09 1.17
CA PHE A 690 7.84 -36.36 0.86
C PHE A 690 6.93 -37.19 -0.05
N LYS A 691 7.48 -37.76 -1.14
CA LYS A 691 6.74 -38.61 -2.06
C LYS A 691 6.15 -39.82 -1.36
N LYS A 692 6.95 -40.55 -0.58
CA LYS A 692 6.53 -41.71 0.21
C LYS A 692 5.38 -41.38 1.18
N ARG A 693 5.47 -40.21 1.86
CA ARG A 693 4.45 -39.76 2.80
C ARG A 693 3.16 -39.36 2.08
N LEU A 694 3.29 -38.69 0.95
CA LEU A 694 2.15 -38.34 0.11
C LEU A 694 1.43 -39.60 -0.40
N ASP A 695 2.17 -40.60 -0.96
CA ASP A 695 1.63 -41.85 -1.45
C ASP A 695 0.92 -42.64 -0.31
N PHE A 696 1.53 -42.67 0.88
CA PHE A 696 0.93 -43.25 2.09
C PHE A 696 -0.39 -42.55 2.42
N PHE A 697 -0.42 -41.21 2.48
CA PHE A 697 -1.61 -40.46 2.82
C PHE A 697 -2.74 -40.68 1.80
N LEU A 698 -2.42 -40.65 0.51
CA LEU A 698 -3.40 -40.90 -0.58
C LEU A 698 -4.01 -42.31 -0.52
N ARG A 699 -3.23 -43.31 -0.12
CA ARG A 699 -3.69 -44.69 0.02
C ARG A 699 -4.56 -44.89 1.28
N GLU A 700 -4.13 -44.37 2.43
CA GLU A 700 -4.83 -44.59 3.71
C GLU A 700 -6.04 -43.66 3.91
N LYS A 701 -6.13 -42.56 3.16
CA LYS A 701 -7.22 -41.56 3.22
C LYS A 701 -7.91 -41.37 1.85
N PRO A 702 -8.50 -42.43 1.25
CA PRO A 702 -8.99 -42.38 -0.13
C PRO A 702 -10.07 -41.31 -0.36
N LYS A 703 -10.89 -41.02 0.65
CA LYS A 703 -11.91 -39.94 0.57
C LYS A 703 -11.23 -38.55 0.44
N LEU A 704 -10.15 -38.29 1.19
CA LEU A 704 -9.40 -37.04 1.07
C LEU A 704 -8.57 -37.02 -0.23
N ALA A 705 -8.01 -38.17 -0.63
CA ALA A 705 -7.31 -38.30 -1.90
C ALA A 705 -8.20 -37.97 -3.11
N ALA A 706 -9.48 -38.35 -3.05
CA ALA A 706 -10.46 -37.99 -4.08
C ALA A 706 -10.70 -36.49 -4.23
N LEU A 707 -10.39 -35.68 -3.20
CA LEU A 707 -10.46 -34.23 -3.27
C LEU A 707 -9.30 -33.58 -4.04
N VAL A 708 -8.19 -34.29 -4.15
CA VAL A 708 -6.99 -33.93 -4.92
C VAL A 708 -6.92 -34.73 -6.22
N SER A 709 -8.06 -34.88 -6.91
CA SER A 709 -8.17 -35.70 -8.14
C SER A 709 -7.17 -35.30 -9.22
N SER A 710 -6.84 -34.01 -9.31
CA SER A 710 -5.84 -33.49 -10.25
C SER A 710 -4.40 -33.87 -9.88
N TRP A 711 -4.16 -34.51 -8.73
CA TRP A 711 -2.87 -35.09 -8.38
C TRP A 711 -2.64 -36.43 -9.11
N ILE A 712 -3.68 -37.27 -9.23
CA ILE A 712 -3.58 -38.59 -9.86
C ILE A 712 -3.41 -38.45 -11.38
N GLN A 713 -4.06 -37.44 -11.98
CA GLN A 713 -3.93 -37.17 -13.41
C GLN A 713 -2.92 -36.03 -13.63
N PRO A 714 -1.77 -36.30 -14.27
CA PRO A 714 -0.84 -35.23 -14.58
C PRO A 714 -1.45 -34.33 -15.66
N GLY A 715 -1.33 -33.02 -15.44
CA GLY A 715 -1.62 -32.01 -16.44
C GLY A 715 -0.49 -31.84 -17.47
N TYR A 716 -0.49 -30.68 -18.14
CA TYR A 716 0.53 -30.36 -19.16
C TYR A 716 1.94 -30.48 -18.57
N ASP A 717 2.86 -31.06 -19.33
CA ASP A 717 4.28 -31.28 -18.97
C ASP A 717 4.43 -31.99 -17.60
N LYS A 718 3.59 -33.02 -17.35
CA LYS A 718 3.59 -33.83 -16.12
C LYS A 718 3.41 -33.02 -14.82
N ARG A 719 2.73 -31.87 -14.87
CA ARG A 719 2.45 -31.05 -13.68
C ARG A 719 1.34 -31.67 -12.84
N ARG A 720 1.45 -31.49 -11.52
CA ARG A 720 0.46 -31.91 -10.53
C ARG A 720 -0.19 -30.68 -9.94
N LEU A 721 -1.46 -30.80 -9.50
CA LEU A 721 -2.21 -29.67 -8.97
C LEU A 721 -2.77 -29.98 -7.58
N PHE A 722 -2.46 -29.10 -6.63
CA PHE A 722 -3.22 -28.99 -5.37
C PHE A 722 -4.20 -27.82 -5.49
N SER A 723 -5.48 -28.07 -5.30
CA SER A 723 -6.51 -27.04 -5.34
C SER A 723 -7.73 -27.45 -4.54
N LEU A 724 -8.39 -26.48 -3.89
CA LEU A 724 -9.71 -26.66 -3.30
C LEU A 724 -10.81 -26.91 -4.35
N MET A 725 -10.57 -26.35 -5.55
CA MET A 725 -11.57 -26.34 -6.61
C MET A 725 -11.47 -27.60 -7.47
N ARG A 726 -12.54 -28.41 -7.46
CA ARG A 726 -12.70 -29.54 -8.41
C ARG A 726 -13.14 -29.00 -9.78
N GLY A 727 -12.85 -29.75 -10.85
CA GLY A 727 -13.09 -29.32 -12.23
C GLY A 727 -14.50 -28.77 -12.49
N HIS A 728 -15.56 -29.50 -12.10
CA HIS A 728 -16.93 -29.04 -12.30
C HIS A 728 -17.30 -27.84 -11.42
N ARG A 729 -16.87 -27.84 -10.14
CA ARG A 729 -17.10 -26.69 -9.24
C ARG A 729 -16.36 -25.45 -9.72
N MET A 730 -15.12 -25.60 -10.15
CA MET A 730 -14.35 -24.52 -10.76
C MET A 730 -15.07 -23.93 -11.96
N LYS A 731 -15.54 -24.76 -12.90
CA LYS A 731 -16.32 -24.31 -14.07
C LYS A 731 -17.54 -23.48 -13.66
N ASN A 732 -18.30 -23.93 -12.68
CA ASN A 732 -19.53 -23.27 -12.24
C ASN A 732 -19.23 -21.92 -11.56
N VAL A 733 -18.22 -21.87 -10.67
CA VAL A 733 -17.79 -20.63 -10.03
C VAL A 733 -17.22 -19.64 -11.06
N LEU A 734 -16.39 -20.12 -12.02
CA LEU A 734 -15.88 -19.27 -13.10
C LEU A 734 -16.98 -18.77 -14.02
N LYS A 735 -17.99 -19.61 -14.37
CA LYS A 735 -19.14 -19.18 -15.16
C LYS A 735 -19.85 -18.00 -14.51
N ARG A 736 -20.07 -18.03 -13.18
CA ARG A 736 -20.68 -16.95 -12.43
C ARG A 736 -19.75 -15.72 -12.33
N MET A 737 -18.48 -15.94 -12.05
CA MET A 737 -17.48 -14.87 -11.95
C MET A 737 -17.31 -14.09 -13.27
N LEU A 738 -17.45 -14.78 -14.40
CA LEU A 738 -17.27 -14.21 -15.74
C LEU A 738 -18.60 -13.78 -16.40
N ASP A 739 -19.68 -13.73 -15.63
CA ASP A 739 -20.99 -13.25 -16.06
C ASP A 739 -21.10 -11.73 -15.81
N SER A 740 -21.45 -10.97 -16.86
CA SER A 740 -21.58 -9.52 -16.80
C SER A 740 -22.75 -9.05 -15.92
N ASP A 741 -23.80 -9.86 -15.80
CA ASP A 741 -24.95 -9.62 -14.92
C ASP A 741 -24.67 -10.01 -13.45
N GLU A 742 -23.52 -10.63 -13.18
CA GLU A 742 -23.06 -10.96 -11.84
C GLU A 742 -21.77 -10.19 -11.48
N PHE A 743 -20.60 -10.83 -11.61
CA PHE A 743 -19.35 -10.27 -11.09
C PHE A 743 -18.50 -9.53 -12.13
N LEU A 744 -18.59 -9.88 -13.42
CA LEU A 744 -17.73 -9.30 -14.43
C LEU A 744 -18.16 -7.88 -14.78
N SER A 745 -17.28 -6.91 -14.55
CA SER A 745 -17.43 -5.50 -14.95
C SER A 745 -16.47 -5.16 -16.09
N GLU A 746 -16.71 -4.03 -16.76
CA GLU A 746 -15.77 -3.42 -17.72
C GLU A 746 -14.39 -3.12 -17.08
N TYR A 747 -14.32 -3.05 -15.75
CA TYR A 747 -13.15 -2.60 -14.97
C TYR A 747 -12.55 -3.68 -14.09
N GLY A 748 -13.14 -4.89 -14.05
CA GLY A 748 -12.65 -6.03 -13.27
C GLY A 748 -13.76 -6.86 -12.63
N ILE A 749 -13.44 -7.58 -11.56
CA ILE A 749 -14.38 -8.42 -10.81
C ILE A 749 -14.91 -7.64 -9.61
N ARG A 750 -16.24 -7.53 -9.53
CA ARG A 750 -16.97 -6.85 -8.45
C ARG A 750 -16.88 -7.63 -7.13
N SER A 751 -16.86 -6.92 -6.01
CA SER A 751 -16.83 -7.54 -4.68
C SER A 751 -18.15 -8.19 -4.26
N LEU A 752 -19.27 -7.70 -4.77
CA LEU A 752 -20.60 -8.29 -4.65
C LEU A 752 -21.23 -8.41 -6.03
N SER A 753 -21.95 -9.53 -6.28
CA SER A 753 -22.64 -9.75 -7.55
C SER A 753 -23.71 -8.70 -7.81
N LYS A 754 -23.76 -8.16 -9.04
CA LYS A 754 -24.82 -7.28 -9.52
C LYS A 754 -26.21 -7.91 -9.46
N TYR A 755 -26.31 -9.23 -9.37
CA TYR A 755 -27.55 -9.96 -9.11
C TYR A 755 -28.33 -9.37 -7.92
N HIS A 756 -27.63 -8.91 -6.87
CA HIS A 756 -28.22 -8.33 -5.68
C HIS A 756 -28.77 -6.90 -5.86
N GLU A 757 -28.63 -6.30 -7.03
CA GLU A 757 -29.32 -5.04 -7.38
C GLU A 757 -30.84 -5.27 -7.43
N LYS A 758 -31.27 -6.34 -8.11
CA LYS A 758 -32.68 -6.72 -8.28
C LYS A 758 -33.17 -7.72 -7.23
N ASN A 759 -32.25 -8.44 -6.59
CA ASN A 759 -32.52 -9.51 -5.63
C ASN A 759 -31.73 -9.28 -4.33
N PRO A 760 -32.04 -8.24 -3.54
CA PRO A 760 -31.39 -8.03 -2.25
C PRO A 760 -31.58 -9.26 -1.35
N TYR A 761 -30.51 -9.66 -0.66
CA TYR A 761 -30.60 -10.74 0.31
C TYR A 761 -31.00 -10.19 1.68
N ALA A 762 -31.98 -10.75 2.31
CA ALA A 762 -32.45 -10.33 3.63
C ALA A 762 -32.66 -11.53 4.58
N MET A 763 -32.39 -11.30 5.85
CA MET A 763 -32.59 -12.30 6.89
C MET A 763 -33.14 -11.64 8.17
N GLN A 764 -34.10 -12.28 8.81
CA GLN A 764 -34.60 -11.86 10.10
C GLN A 764 -33.81 -12.54 11.23
N ILE A 765 -33.20 -11.73 12.10
CA ILE A 765 -32.44 -12.19 13.25
C ILE A 765 -32.93 -11.43 14.50
N ASN A 766 -33.38 -12.14 15.51
CA ASN A 766 -33.86 -11.61 16.80
C ASN A 766 -34.91 -10.47 16.71
N GLY A 767 -35.68 -10.43 15.63
CA GLY A 767 -36.70 -9.39 15.37
C GLY A 767 -36.28 -8.33 14.37
N ASP A 768 -34.99 -8.15 14.14
CA ASP A 768 -34.44 -7.22 13.16
C ASP A 768 -34.38 -7.85 11.76
N VAL A 769 -34.66 -7.05 10.74
CA VAL A 769 -34.45 -7.44 9.33
C VAL A 769 -33.14 -6.84 8.84
N LEU A 770 -32.14 -7.68 8.68
CA LEU A 770 -30.86 -7.30 8.09
C LEU A 770 -30.87 -7.59 6.60
N SER A 771 -30.34 -6.67 5.79
CA SER A 771 -30.32 -6.82 4.33
C SER A 771 -29.00 -6.36 3.72
N ILE A 772 -28.70 -6.95 2.57
CA ILE A 772 -27.55 -6.56 1.73
C ILE A 772 -28.02 -6.44 0.28
N LYS A 773 -27.61 -5.39 -0.38
CA LYS A 773 -27.88 -5.12 -1.80
C LYS A 773 -26.59 -4.73 -2.52
N TYR A 774 -26.61 -4.79 -3.84
CA TYR A 774 -25.51 -4.28 -4.67
C TYR A 774 -25.40 -2.76 -4.55
N THR A 775 -24.23 -2.28 -4.19
CA THR A 775 -23.91 -0.86 -3.99
C THR A 775 -22.55 -0.60 -4.65
N PRO A 776 -22.50 -0.26 -5.95
CA PRO A 776 -21.24 -0.19 -6.71
C PRO A 776 -20.35 1.01 -6.37
N GLY A 777 -20.87 2.02 -5.67
CA GLY A 777 -20.19 3.25 -5.26
C GLY A 777 -19.69 3.21 -3.83
N GLU A 778 -19.78 4.34 -3.14
CA GLU A 778 -19.43 4.46 -1.73
C GLU A 778 -20.41 3.73 -0.82
N SER A 779 -20.01 3.46 0.43
CA SER A 779 -20.84 2.73 1.39
C SER A 779 -22.12 3.50 1.73
N ASP A 780 -23.27 2.82 1.69
CA ASP A 780 -24.55 3.33 2.19
C ASP A 780 -24.88 2.85 3.62
N THR A 781 -23.90 2.19 4.28
CA THR A 781 -24.04 1.72 5.66
C THR A 781 -23.11 2.46 6.60
N ARG A 782 -23.37 2.40 7.91
CA ARG A 782 -22.46 2.89 8.95
C ARG A 782 -21.57 1.80 9.54
N MET A 783 -21.60 0.60 8.97
CA MET A 783 -20.78 -0.51 9.41
C MET A 783 -19.32 -0.13 9.21
N PHE A 784 -18.47 -0.30 10.22
CA PHE A 784 -17.07 0.13 10.23
C PHE A 784 -16.88 1.62 9.87
N GLY A 785 -17.76 2.50 10.35
CA GLY A 785 -17.70 3.94 10.04
C GLY A 785 -18.15 4.32 8.63
N GLY A 786 -18.21 3.37 7.69
CA GLY A 786 -18.50 3.60 6.27
C GLY A 786 -17.27 3.99 5.44
N ASN A 787 -16.07 3.75 5.97
CA ASN A 787 -14.80 4.12 5.31
C ASN A 787 -14.57 3.35 4.01
N SER A 788 -15.01 2.10 3.93
CA SER A 788 -14.85 1.26 2.74
C SER A 788 -16.13 0.53 2.37
N ASN A 789 -16.24 0.11 1.11
CA ASN A 789 -17.39 -0.62 0.61
C ASN A 789 -16.99 -1.89 -0.13
N TRP A 790 -17.43 -3.05 0.42
CA TRP A 790 -17.25 -4.37 -0.17
C TRP A 790 -18.53 -4.92 -0.80
N ARG A 791 -19.53 -4.06 -1.09
CA ARG A 791 -20.85 -4.44 -1.67
C ARG A 791 -21.00 -4.08 -3.13
N GLY A 792 -19.94 -4.20 -3.93
CA GLY A 792 -20.00 -3.99 -5.39
C GLY A 792 -18.77 -3.41 -6.04
N PRO A 793 -17.97 -2.55 -5.38
CA PRO A 793 -16.76 -1.99 -5.95
C PRO A 793 -15.71 -3.01 -6.36
N ILE A 794 -14.73 -2.53 -7.14
CA ILE A 794 -13.58 -3.29 -7.59
C ILE A 794 -12.40 -2.99 -6.67
N TRP A 795 -11.81 -4.06 -6.13
CA TRP A 795 -10.67 -4.03 -5.23
C TRP A 795 -9.46 -4.69 -5.88
N PHE A 796 -8.35 -3.98 -5.97
CA PHE A 796 -7.14 -4.46 -6.66
C PHE A 796 -6.52 -5.71 -6.05
N PRO A 797 -6.39 -5.86 -4.71
CA PRO A 797 -5.82 -7.07 -4.12
C PRO A 797 -6.54 -8.35 -4.53
N ILE A 798 -7.87 -8.34 -4.49
CA ILE A 798 -8.69 -9.50 -4.83
C ILE A 798 -8.62 -9.80 -6.33
N ASN A 799 -8.74 -8.77 -7.17
CA ASN A 799 -8.59 -8.92 -8.62
C ASN A 799 -7.21 -9.46 -9.00
N TYR A 800 -6.16 -8.98 -8.35
CA TYR A 800 -4.81 -9.49 -8.56
C TYR A 800 -4.68 -10.97 -8.19
N LEU A 801 -5.23 -11.40 -7.05
CA LEU A 801 -5.21 -12.80 -6.64
C LEU A 801 -6.03 -13.69 -7.57
N ILE A 802 -7.19 -13.22 -8.08
CA ILE A 802 -7.96 -13.93 -9.12
C ILE A 802 -7.10 -14.14 -10.36
N ILE A 803 -6.49 -13.07 -10.89
CA ILE A 803 -5.62 -13.12 -12.08
C ILE A 803 -4.47 -14.12 -11.89
N GLU A 804 -3.80 -14.08 -10.75
CA GLU A 804 -2.70 -14.99 -10.46
C GLU A 804 -3.16 -16.45 -10.29
N SER A 805 -4.35 -16.66 -9.73
CA SER A 805 -4.93 -18.01 -9.59
C SER A 805 -5.30 -18.60 -10.94
N LEU A 806 -5.92 -17.84 -11.84
CA LEU A 806 -6.21 -18.28 -13.21
C LEU A 806 -4.93 -18.66 -13.97
N LYS A 807 -3.83 -17.90 -13.79
CA LYS A 807 -2.52 -18.25 -14.38
C LYS A 807 -1.93 -19.53 -13.82
N LYS A 808 -2.13 -19.81 -12.51
CA LYS A 808 -1.71 -21.06 -11.89
C LYS A 808 -2.51 -22.26 -12.42
N PHE A 809 -3.82 -22.11 -12.60
CA PHE A 809 -4.64 -23.13 -13.25
C PHE A 809 -4.25 -23.36 -14.70
N ASP A 810 -4.06 -22.29 -15.49
CA ASP A 810 -3.59 -22.40 -16.87
C ASP A 810 -2.22 -23.07 -16.97
N PHE A 811 -1.32 -22.77 -16.05
CA PHE A 811 -0.01 -23.44 -15.99
C PHE A 811 -0.15 -24.95 -15.82
N TYR A 812 -1.14 -25.44 -15.08
CA TYR A 812 -1.43 -26.86 -14.94
C TYR A 812 -2.08 -27.43 -16.21
N TYR A 813 -3.08 -26.77 -16.77
CA TYR A 813 -3.83 -27.27 -17.92
C TYR A 813 -3.09 -27.12 -19.25
N GLY A 814 -2.13 -26.19 -19.36
CA GLY A 814 -1.33 -26.01 -20.59
C GLY A 814 -2.11 -25.53 -21.79
N GLY A 815 -3.26 -24.86 -21.59
CA GLY A 815 -4.15 -24.42 -22.66
C GLY A 815 -5.24 -25.40 -23.06
N ASP A 816 -5.26 -26.62 -22.50
CA ASP A 816 -6.30 -27.63 -22.79
C ASP A 816 -7.66 -27.32 -22.13
N PHE A 817 -7.69 -26.38 -21.21
CA PHE A 817 -8.90 -25.93 -20.56
C PHE A 817 -9.33 -24.56 -21.06
N SER A 818 -10.54 -24.49 -21.61
CA SER A 818 -11.18 -23.23 -22.00
C SER A 818 -12.56 -23.12 -21.38
N ILE A 819 -12.97 -21.87 -21.15
CA ILE A 819 -14.29 -21.52 -20.63
C ILE A 819 -14.86 -20.35 -21.42
N GLU A 820 -16.18 -20.27 -21.47
CA GLU A 820 -16.89 -19.20 -22.15
C GLU A 820 -16.60 -17.83 -21.50
N TYR A 821 -16.24 -16.84 -22.30
CA TYR A 821 -15.88 -15.50 -21.83
C TYR A 821 -16.34 -14.38 -22.79
N PRO A 822 -17.15 -13.41 -22.32
CA PRO A 822 -17.99 -13.51 -21.11
C PRO A 822 -18.97 -14.67 -21.12
N SER A 823 -19.48 -15.10 -19.97
CA SER A 823 -20.48 -16.16 -19.89
C SER A 823 -21.71 -15.83 -20.74
N GLY A 824 -22.18 -16.77 -21.56
CA GLY A 824 -23.30 -16.57 -22.49
C GLY A 824 -22.90 -15.99 -23.87
N SER A 825 -21.61 -15.70 -24.11
CA SER A 825 -21.15 -15.12 -25.39
C SER A 825 -20.92 -16.12 -26.52
N GLY A 826 -20.78 -17.40 -26.23
CA GLY A 826 -20.34 -18.43 -27.18
C GLY A 826 -18.83 -18.45 -27.45
N ASN A 827 -18.04 -17.53 -26.91
CA ASN A 827 -16.60 -17.45 -27.10
C ASN A 827 -15.86 -18.19 -25.98
N TYR A 828 -15.00 -19.14 -26.35
CA TYR A 828 -14.23 -19.94 -25.38
C TYR A 828 -12.79 -19.51 -25.37
N LEU A 829 -12.27 -19.12 -24.20
CA LEU A 829 -10.90 -18.65 -24.01
C LEU A 829 -10.18 -19.50 -22.95
N THR A 830 -8.84 -19.63 -23.08
CA THR A 830 -8.01 -20.22 -22.05
C THR A 830 -7.89 -19.31 -20.82
N LEU A 831 -7.51 -19.88 -19.68
CA LEU A 831 -7.43 -19.11 -18.44
C LEU A 831 -6.32 -18.06 -18.45
N ASP A 832 -5.22 -18.25 -19.21
CA ASP A 832 -4.20 -17.21 -19.39
C ASP A 832 -4.74 -16.01 -20.16
N ILE A 833 -5.54 -16.25 -21.22
CA ILE A 833 -6.17 -15.16 -21.98
C ILE A 833 -7.14 -14.40 -21.08
N ILE A 834 -7.99 -15.11 -20.35
CA ILE A 834 -8.94 -14.48 -19.40
C ILE A 834 -8.19 -13.68 -18.33
N ALA A 835 -7.10 -14.21 -17.77
CA ALA A 835 -6.27 -13.49 -16.80
C ALA A 835 -5.66 -12.20 -17.38
N ARG A 836 -5.28 -12.20 -18.66
CA ARG A 836 -4.79 -11.00 -19.37
C ARG A 836 -5.91 -9.99 -19.59
N GLU A 837 -7.09 -10.46 -19.99
CA GLU A 837 -8.27 -9.60 -20.16
C GLU A 837 -8.69 -8.94 -18.84
N LEU A 838 -8.70 -9.69 -17.74
CA LEU A 838 -8.98 -9.13 -16.41
C LEU A 838 -7.89 -8.12 -15.98
N SER A 839 -6.61 -8.40 -16.30
CA SER A 839 -5.53 -7.43 -16.06
C SER A 839 -5.76 -6.14 -16.85
N MET A 840 -6.16 -6.25 -18.13
CA MET A 840 -6.43 -5.08 -18.97
C MET A 840 -7.65 -4.29 -18.48
N ARG A 841 -8.70 -4.96 -17.96
CA ARG A 841 -9.85 -4.29 -17.36
C ARG A 841 -9.44 -3.43 -16.15
N ASN A 842 -8.57 -3.95 -15.27
CA ASN A 842 -8.03 -3.16 -14.15
C ASN A 842 -7.12 -2.01 -14.63
N ILE A 843 -6.25 -2.23 -15.63
CA ILE A 843 -5.38 -1.21 -16.20
C ILE A 843 -6.23 -0.10 -16.85
N ARG A 844 -7.33 -0.46 -17.53
CA ARG A 844 -8.26 0.48 -18.20
C ARG A 844 -8.83 1.54 -17.25
N ILE A 845 -8.96 1.27 -15.95
CA ILE A 845 -9.38 2.26 -14.94
C ILE A 845 -8.55 3.54 -15.05
N PHE A 846 -7.24 3.38 -15.29
CA PHE A 846 -6.29 4.49 -15.39
C PHE A 846 -5.95 4.90 -16.81
N SER A 847 -6.21 4.03 -17.80
CA SER A 847 -5.86 4.30 -19.19
C SER A 847 -6.79 5.31 -19.82
N ARG A 848 -6.29 6.06 -20.81
CA ARG A 848 -7.10 6.94 -21.63
C ARG A 848 -7.98 6.15 -22.60
N ASP A 849 -9.22 6.53 -22.68
CA ASP A 849 -10.14 6.05 -23.72
C ASP A 849 -9.91 6.77 -25.07
N GLU A 850 -10.77 6.52 -26.05
CA GLU A 850 -10.71 7.12 -27.40
C GLU A 850 -10.86 8.66 -27.38
N ASN A 851 -11.48 9.21 -26.33
CA ASN A 851 -11.65 10.65 -26.13
C ASN A 851 -10.52 11.28 -25.30
N GLY A 852 -9.57 10.47 -24.85
CA GLY A 852 -8.49 10.87 -23.95
C GLY A 852 -8.88 10.93 -22.49
N HIS A 853 -10.08 10.46 -22.11
CA HIS A 853 -10.59 10.44 -20.73
C HIS A 853 -10.14 9.19 -19.97
N ARG A 854 -9.99 9.33 -18.65
CA ARG A 854 -9.64 8.24 -17.74
C ARG A 854 -10.85 7.89 -16.85
N PRO A 855 -11.30 6.64 -16.81
CA PRO A 855 -12.41 6.20 -15.96
C PRO A 855 -12.25 6.61 -14.49
N VAL A 856 -11.04 6.54 -13.95
CA VAL A 856 -10.73 6.91 -12.55
C VAL A 856 -11.23 8.30 -12.15
N PHE A 857 -11.27 9.25 -13.07
CA PHE A 857 -11.71 10.61 -12.81
C PHE A 857 -13.24 10.80 -12.93
N GLY A 858 -13.98 9.75 -13.33
CA GLY A 858 -15.43 9.84 -13.50
C GLY A 858 -15.83 10.97 -14.46
N THR A 859 -16.76 11.82 -14.04
CA THR A 859 -17.31 12.92 -14.85
C THR A 859 -16.65 14.28 -14.59
N HIS A 860 -15.58 14.36 -13.80
CA HIS A 860 -14.93 15.62 -13.46
C HIS A 860 -14.16 16.20 -14.66
N LYS A 861 -14.75 17.15 -15.36
CA LYS A 861 -14.18 17.78 -16.57
C LYS A 861 -12.78 18.35 -16.35
N LYS A 862 -12.52 18.97 -15.18
CA LYS A 862 -11.21 19.55 -14.87
C LYS A 862 -10.10 18.49 -14.91
N PHE A 863 -10.34 17.32 -14.34
CA PHE A 863 -9.39 16.21 -14.38
C PHE A 863 -9.28 15.57 -15.78
N GLN A 864 -10.34 15.60 -16.59
CA GLN A 864 -10.35 14.96 -17.90
C GLN A 864 -9.73 15.82 -19.01
N GLU A 865 -9.98 17.13 -18.99
CA GLU A 865 -9.76 18.00 -20.16
C GLU A 865 -8.64 19.03 -19.92
N ASP A 866 -8.44 19.48 -18.67
CA ASP A 866 -7.50 20.55 -18.38
C ASP A 866 -6.04 20.11 -18.59
N PRO A 867 -5.22 20.85 -19.35
CA PRO A 867 -3.83 20.47 -19.65
C PRO A 867 -2.92 20.37 -18.41
N HIS A 868 -3.32 21.00 -17.30
CA HIS A 868 -2.54 20.96 -16.06
C HIS A 868 -3.03 19.90 -15.05
N PHE A 869 -4.10 19.15 -15.38
CA PHE A 869 -4.64 18.08 -14.55
C PHE A 869 -4.61 16.71 -15.24
N LYS A 870 -5.03 16.64 -16.52
CA LYS A 870 -5.35 15.40 -17.26
C LYS A 870 -4.22 14.36 -17.34
N ASP A 871 -2.98 14.79 -17.15
CA ASP A 871 -1.79 13.90 -17.22
C ASP A 871 -1.35 13.36 -15.86
N HIS A 872 -1.95 13.84 -14.77
CA HIS A 872 -1.61 13.47 -13.42
C HIS A 872 -2.65 12.48 -12.87
N ILE A 873 -2.21 11.36 -12.30
CA ILE A 873 -3.08 10.27 -11.88
C ILE A 873 -3.24 10.26 -10.37
N LEU A 874 -4.49 10.19 -9.90
CA LEU A 874 -4.85 9.89 -8.52
C LEU A 874 -5.06 8.37 -8.38
N PHE A 875 -4.45 7.78 -7.37
CA PHE A 875 -4.56 6.36 -7.08
C PHE A 875 -5.44 6.18 -5.85
N TYR A 876 -6.70 5.84 -6.12
CA TYR A 876 -7.71 5.65 -5.07
C TYR A 876 -7.60 4.26 -4.41
N GLU A 877 -8.23 4.12 -3.26
CA GLU A 877 -8.27 2.91 -2.48
C GLU A 877 -9.01 1.77 -3.20
N TYR A 878 -10.19 2.08 -3.80
CA TYR A 878 -11.02 1.16 -4.56
C TYR A 878 -11.77 1.90 -5.68
N PHE A 879 -12.54 1.18 -6.50
CA PHE A 879 -13.12 1.74 -7.71
C PHE A 879 -14.57 1.32 -7.89
N HIS A 880 -15.37 2.23 -8.43
CA HIS A 880 -16.80 2.01 -8.68
C HIS A 880 -17.03 0.80 -9.59
N GLY A 881 -17.93 -0.11 -9.18
CA GLY A 881 -18.17 -1.39 -9.82
C GLY A 881 -18.61 -1.33 -11.28
N ASP A 882 -19.27 -0.25 -11.71
CA ASP A 882 -19.85 -0.15 -13.05
C ASP A 882 -19.17 0.87 -13.98
N ASN A 883 -18.52 1.92 -13.44
CA ASN A 883 -17.92 3.00 -14.27
C ASN A 883 -16.42 3.22 -14.02
N GLY A 884 -15.80 2.53 -13.06
CA GLY A 884 -14.37 2.61 -12.79
C GLY A 884 -13.89 3.89 -12.09
N ARG A 885 -14.81 4.77 -11.64
CA ARG A 885 -14.43 5.98 -10.89
C ARG A 885 -13.72 5.60 -9.59
N GLY A 886 -12.68 6.35 -9.23
CA GLY A 886 -11.99 6.21 -7.96
C GLY A 886 -12.87 6.54 -6.76
N LEU A 887 -12.70 5.81 -5.67
CA LEU A 887 -13.49 5.88 -4.44
C LEU A 887 -12.59 5.66 -3.22
N GLY A 888 -13.05 6.08 -2.04
CA GLY A 888 -12.27 6.05 -0.81
C GLY A 888 -11.13 7.06 -0.84
N ALA A 889 -10.08 6.82 -0.08
CA ALA A 889 -8.94 7.72 0.01
C ALA A 889 -8.31 8.00 -1.36
N SER A 890 -8.26 9.28 -1.74
CA SER A 890 -7.93 9.73 -3.09
C SER A 890 -6.44 9.62 -3.44
N HIS A 891 -5.56 9.45 -2.45
CA HIS A 891 -4.11 9.36 -2.62
C HIS A 891 -3.54 8.05 -2.05
N GLN A 892 -4.37 7.03 -1.90
CA GLN A 892 -3.95 5.72 -1.38
C GLN A 892 -3.35 4.87 -2.50
N THR A 893 -2.12 5.15 -2.91
CA THR A 893 -1.41 4.34 -3.91
C THR A 893 -1.27 2.90 -3.45
N GLY A 894 -0.81 2.65 -2.26
CA GLY A 894 -0.76 1.37 -1.54
C GLY A 894 -0.87 0.13 -2.42
N TRP A 895 -1.87 -0.70 -2.17
CA TRP A 895 -2.14 -1.90 -2.98
C TRP A 895 -2.62 -1.62 -4.41
N THR A 896 -3.13 -0.39 -4.69
CA THR A 896 -3.52 0.00 -6.05
C THR A 896 -2.32 0.02 -7.00
N ALA A 897 -1.11 0.22 -6.46
CA ALA A 897 0.13 0.07 -7.22
C ALA A 897 0.37 -1.34 -7.79
N LEU A 898 -0.45 -2.34 -7.46
CA LEU A 898 -0.47 -3.62 -8.16
C LEU A 898 -0.73 -3.45 -9.66
N VAL A 899 -1.33 -2.33 -10.10
CA VAL A 899 -1.46 -1.99 -11.52
C VAL A 899 -0.10 -1.99 -12.22
N ALA A 900 0.97 -1.55 -11.55
CA ALA A 900 2.33 -1.57 -12.12
C ALA A 900 2.82 -3.00 -12.43
N GLU A 901 2.50 -3.96 -11.55
CA GLU A 901 2.81 -5.38 -11.77
C GLU A 901 1.89 -5.99 -12.83
N MET A 902 0.61 -5.61 -12.89
CA MET A 902 -0.32 -6.04 -13.93
C MET A 902 0.16 -5.58 -15.31
N ILE A 903 0.56 -4.32 -15.48
CA ILE A 903 1.15 -3.78 -16.72
C ILE A 903 2.40 -4.58 -17.08
N HIS A 904 3.34 -4.77 -16.14
CA HIS A 904 4.56 -5.53 -16.41
C HIS A 904 4.28 -6.96 -16.92
N LYS A 905 3.28 -7.63 -16.34
CA LYS A 905 2.89 -9.00 -16.71
C LYS A 905 2.09 -9.06 -18.01
N TYR A 906 1.28 -8.06 -18.29
CA TYR A 906 0.49 -7.99 -19.53
C TYR A 906 1.39 -7.99 -20.76
N TYR A 907 2.46 -7.22 -20.77
CA TYR A 907 3.42 -7.16 -21.89
C TYR A 907 4.44 -8.31 -21.90
N LYS A 908 4.37 -9.22 -20.96
CA LYS A 908 5.25 -10.40 -20.98
C LYS A 908 4.75 -11.42 -22.03
N PRO A 909 5.65 -12.00 -22.86
CA PRO A 909 5.28 -13.07 -23.81
C PRO A 909 4.55 -14.22 -23.12
N ARG A 910 3.63 -14.87 -23.85
CA ARG A 910 2.96 -16.08 -23.39
C ARG A 910 3.95 -17.22 -23.19
N SER A 911 3.64 -18.11 -22.27
CA SER A 911 4.49 -19.27 -21.95
C SER A 911 4.33 -20.43 -22.95
N TYR A 912 3.32 -20.37 -23.84
CA TYR A 912 2.98 -21.41 -24.81
C TYR A 912 2.88 -20.84 -26.23
N PRO A 913 3.17 -21.65 -27.30
CA PRO A 913 2.90 -21.25 -28.69
C PRO A 913 1.40 -21.00 -28.93
N GLU A 914 1.07 -20.12 -29.88
CA GLU A 914 -0.31 -19.75 -30.23
C GLU A 914 -1.15 -20.84 -30.90
N GLU A 915 -0.54 -21.98 -31.29
CA GLU A 915 -1.14 -22.99 -32.18
C GLU A 915 -1.86 -24.16 -31.45
N ILE A 916 -2.10 -24.11 -30.15
CA ILE A 916 -2.88 -25.17 -29.49
C ILE A 916 -4.36 -24.83 -29.60
N HIS A 917 -5.02 -25.23 -30.69
CA HIS A 917 -6.46 -25.25 -30.81
C HIS A 917 -7.03 -26.22 -29.78
N ALA A 918 -7.89 -25.71 -28.88
CA ALA A 918 -8.54 -26.48 -27.85
C ALA A 918 -9.42 -27.59 -28.45
N THR A 919 -8.97 -28.81 -28.35
CA THR A 919 -9.84 -29.99 -28.53
C THR A 919 -10.39 -30.34 -27.15
N PRO A 920 -11.72 -30.46 -26.95
CA PRO A 920 -12.28 -30.69 -25.60
C PRO A 920 -11.91 -32.11 -25.11
N LEU A 921 -11.09 -32.18 -24.07
CA LEU A 921 -10.70 -33.45 -23.40
C LEU A 921 -11.70 -33.94 -22.35
N PHE A 922 -12.95 -33.51 -22.41
CA PHE A 922 -13.99 -34.07 -21.54
C PHE A 922 -15.19 -34.56 -22.35
N ARG A 923 -15.11 -35.81 -22.78
CA ARG A 923 -16.31 -36.62 -23.04
C ARG A 923 -16.72 -37.29 -21.74
N SER A 924 -17.98 -36.97 -21.29
CA SER A 924 -18.83 -37.55 -20.22
C SER A 924 -18.18 -37.86 -18.88
#